data_3fd5010b9ca9706ca669bb18ea82330e
#
_entry.id   3fd5010b9ca9706ca669bb18ea82330e
#
_cell.length_a   1.000
_cell.length_b   1.000
_cell.length_c   1.000
_cell.angle_alpha   90.00
_cell.angle_beta   90.00
_cell.angle_gamma   90.00
#
_symmetry.space_group_name_H-M   'P 1'
#
loop_
_entity.id
_entity.type
_entity.pdbx_description
1 polymer ?
#
loop_
_entity_poly.entity_id
_entity_poly.type
_entity_poly.pdbx_seq_one_letter_code
_entity_poly.pdbx_strand_id
1 'polypeptide(L)'
;MSAPVPTENSNITPELDQLCINTIRALTLDAVQKAQSGHPGLPLGAAPMAYVLWTRFLRHNPRNPKWENRDRFLLSAGHGSMLLYSLLYLTGYDLPLDELKHFRQWGSRTPGHPEYGLTPGVEITTGPLGQGFANGVGMAMGAAHLAAQFNKDGFPLVDHYVYAIVSDGDLMEGVASEAASLAGHLKLGKLIYLYDDNHVTIEGFTKLAFSEDVPRRFDAYGWHTLTVADGNNVDEIDAAIREAQSVGDRPTLISVKTTIGYGMPTAGTRKAHSDPPGEEAVRETKRHLGWPEDKQFYVPDEALKHFREAVEHGARLEADWRALSEKYVQADKEKGKLWQLMMKGELPSGWEDHLPKFEDAKPIATRVASGEVINALAPIMPMLIGGSADLGVSNNTDIKDGGSFEAGEYGGRILHFGVREHAMGAALTGISLNGGLIPYGGTFMTFSDYMRPAIRLAALSEVQVIYVFTHDSIGLGEDGPTHQPIEHLAALRAIPHLFVIRPADPAEVSEAWRIAILRRHAPTALALTRQKVALIDRKRLAAADGLRRGAYILADAESADGGALAPRLILLATGSEVGLTLEARETLQAEGIPTRVVSMPCWELFEEQPKDYRDEVLPPAITSRLAVEAGVGQGWDRYVGPSGDVICLNRFGASAPGDIALRELGFNVENVLKRARALL
;
A
#
# COMPACT_ATOMS: atom_id res chain seq x y z
N MET A 1 30.64 1.04 8.53
CA MET A 1 30.71 -0.21 7.75
C MET A 1 30.68 -1.35 8.74
N SER A 2 29.54 -2.03 8.87
CA SER A 2 29.50 -3.30 9.59
C SER A 2 30.28 -4.31 8.74
N ALA A 3 31.22 -5.01 9.37
CA ALA A 3 31.96 -6.06 8.68
C ALA A 3 31.00 -7.11 8.11
N PRO A 4 31.26 -7.68 6.92
CA PRO A 4 30.47 -8.79 6.42
C PRO A 4 30.52 -9.88 7.49
N VAL A 5 29.35 -10.46 7.80
CA VAL A 5 29.27 -11.60 8.71
C VAL A 5 30.08 -12.74 8.09
N PRO A 6 31.18 -13.19 8.71
CA PRO A 6 31.90 -14.33 8.20
C PRO A 6 31.06 -15.57 8.50
N THR A 7 30.35 -16.08 7.53
CA THR A 7 29.94 -17.48 7.58
C THR A 7 31.17 -18.31 7.18
N GLU A 8 32.12 -18.47 8.09
CA GLU A 8 33.01 -19.63 8.06
C GLU A 8 32.18 -20.87 8.42
N ASN A 9 31.23 -21.24 7.58
CA ASN A 9 30.67 -22.58 7.60
C ASN A 9 31.54 -23.47 6.74
N SER A 10 32.67 -23.90 7.32
CA SER A 10 33.60 -24.88 6.73
C SER A 10 33.00 -26.26 6.45
N ASN A 11 31.70 -26.44 6.62
CA ASN A 11 30.99 -27.71 6.51
C ASN A 11 29.94 -27.75 5.39
N ILE A 12 29.74 -26.68 4.61
CA ILE A 12 28.77 -26.72 3.51
C ILE A 12 29.47 -27.35 2.30
N THR A 13 28.96 -28.49 1.86
CA THR A 13 29.47 -29.19 0.66
C THR A 13 28.53 -28.92 -0.53
N PRO A 14 29.04 -29.04 -1.77
CA PRO A 14 28.18 -28.93 -2.95
C PRO A 14 27.01 -29.92 -2.95
N GLU A 15 27.18 -31.08 -2.34
CA GLU A 15 26.12 -32.09 -2.20
C GLU A 15 25.03 -31.62 -1.26
N LEU A 16 25.37 -30.94 -0.15
CA LEU A 16 24.39 -30.38 0.77
C LEU A 16 23.64 -29.21 0.12
N ASP A 17 24.34 -28.30 -0.59
CA ASP A 17 23.68 -27.24 -1.36
C ASP A 17 22.65 -27.82 -2.32
N GLN A 18 23.05 -28.82 -3.11
CA GLN A 18 22.17 -29.47 -4.10
C GLN A 18 20.99 -30.17 -3.43
N LEU A 19 21.20 -30.83 -2.29
CA LEU A 19 20.14 -31.48 -1.49
C LEU A 19 19.11 -30.45 -1.02
N CYS A 20 19.56 -29.32 -0.50
CA CYS A 20 18.71 -28.22 -0.04
C CYS A 20 17.92 -27.59 -1.18
N ILE A 21 18.57 -27.29 -2.32
CA ILE A 21 17.93 -26.75 -3.52
C ILE A 21 16.86 -27.70 -4.04
N ASN A 22 17.20 -29.00 -4.14
CA ASN A 22 16.23 -30.00 -4.60
C ASN A 22 15.08 -30.24 -3.61
N THR A 23 15.28 -29.99 -2.30
CA THR A 23 14.21 -30.01 -1.32
C THR A 23 13.16 -28.91 -1.62
N ILE A 24 13.59 -27.69 -1.94
CA ILE A 24 12.69 -26.58 -2.36
C ILE A 24 11.93 -26.98 -3.62
N ARG A 25 12.63 -27.51 -4.62
CA ARG A 25 12.04 -27.93 -5.91
C ARG A 25 10.99 -29.03 -5.71
N ALA A 26 11.32 -30.08 -4.92
CA ALA A 26 10.42 -31.18 -4.65
C ALA A 26 9.16 -30.78 -3.87
N LEU A 27 9.29 -29.93 -2.85
CA LEU A 27 8.14 -29.39 -2.12
C LEU A 27 7.21 -28.60 -3.02
N THR A 28 7.76 -27.80 -3.93
CA THR A 28 6.97 -27.04 -4.93
C THR A 28 6.20 -27.99 -5.86
N LEU A 29 6.86 -28.99 -6.42
CA LEU A 29 6.23 -29.95 -7.33
C LEU A 29 5.08 -30.69 -6.63
N ASP A 30 5.32 -31.19 -5.42
CA ASP A 30 4.33 -31.95 -4.67
C ASP A 30 3.12 -31.09 -4.29
N ALA A 31 3.36 -29.84 -3.88
CA ALA A 31 2.27 -28.93 -3.49
C ALA A 31 1.41 -28.51 -4.69
N VAL A 32 2.03 -28.12 -5.81
CA VAL A 32 1.31 -27.73 -7.02
C VAL A 32 0.55 -28.92 -7.61
N GLN A 33 1.18 -30.12 -7.67
CA GLN A 33 0.51 -31.32 -8.16
C GLN A 33 -0.65 -31.72 -7.27
N LYS A 34 -0.51 -31.67 -5.95
CA LYS A 34 -1.57 -32.00 -5.01
C LYS A 34 -2.74 -31.02 -5.09
N ALA A 35 -2.44 -29.73 -5.19
CA ALA A 35 -3.46 -28.69 -5.30
C ALA A 35 -4.16 -28.67 -6.68
N GLN A 36 -3.63 -29.39 -7.67
CA GLN A 36 -4.07 -29.33 -9.07
C GLN A 36 -4.15 -27.90 -9.61
N SER A 37 -3.30 -27.01 -9.06
CA SER A 37 -3.24 -25.60 -9.40
C SER A 37 -1.94 -24.99 -8.87
N GLY A 38 -1.30 -24.10 -9.65
CA GLY A 38 -0.12 -23.37 -9.21
C GLY A 38 0.88 -23.10 -10.32
N HIS A 39 2.02 -22.52 -9.95
CA HIS A 39 3.07 -22.13 -10.89
C HIS A 39 4.39 -22.76 -10.43
N PRO A 40 4.75 -23.94 -10.94
CA PRO A 40 5.98 -24.61 -10.53
C PRO A 40 7.23 -24.03 -11.19
N GLY A 41 7.08 -23.37 -12.34
CA GLY A 41 8.18 -23.02 -13.23
C GLY A 41 9.23 -22.12 -12.60
N LEU A 42 8.84 -20.95 -12.09
CA LEU A 42 9.75 -20.01 -11.43
C LEU A 42 10.40 -20.66 -10.19
N PRO A 43 9.67 -21.29 -9.26
CA PRO A 43 10.27 -21.90 -8.08
C PRO A 43 11.36 -22.93 -8.41
N LEU A 44 11.19 -23.73 -9.47
CA LEU A 44 12.18 -24.71 -9.87
C LEU A 44 13.45 -24.06 -10.46
N GLY A 45 13.29 -23.00 -11.24
CA GLY A 45 14.41 -22.25 -11.83
C GLY A 45 15.15 -21.39 -10.79
N ALA A 46 14.39 -20.66 -9.97
CA ALA A 46 14.93 -19.70 -9.00
C ALA A 46 15.37 -20.32 -7.66
N ALA A 47 15.16 -21.62 -7.44
CA ALA A 47 15.51 -22.29 -6.19
C ALA A 47 16.96 -22.04 -5.74
N PRO A 48 18.00 -22.09 -6.61
CA PRO A 48 19.38 -21.85 -6.16
C PRO A 48 19.61 -20.42 -5.66
N MET A 49 19.12 -19.39 -6.38
CA MET A 49 19.30 -18.00 -5.94
C MET A 49 18.58 -17.71 -4.64
N ALA A 50 17.40 -18.28 -4.46
CA ALA A 50 16.64 -18.16 -3.23
C ALA A 50 17.34 -18.89 -2.07
N TYR A 51 17.84 -20.08 -2.31
CA TYR A 51 18.62 -20.85 -1.33
C TYR A 51 19.84 -20.06 -0.84
N VAL A 52 20.69 -19.58 -1.77
CA VAL A 52 21.88 -18.80 -1.44
C VAL A 52 21.53 -17.56 -0.64
N LEU A 53 20.53 -16.80 -1.09
CA LEU A 53 20.10 -15.58 -0.38
C LEU A 53 19.64 -15.90 1.05
N TRP A 54 18.77 -16.89 1.22
CA TRP A 54 18.14 -17.20 2.50
C TRP A 54 19.07 -17.87 3.52
N THR A 55 20.06 -18.62 3.06
CA THR A 55 20.94 -19.39 3.96
C THR A 55 22.28 -18.68 4.24
N ARG A 56 22.73 -17.79 3.33
CA ARG A 56 24.05 -17.17 3.45
C ARG A 56 24.04 -15.66 3.71
N PHE A 57 22.94 -14.95 3.37
CA PHE A 57 22.90 -13.49 3.40
C PHE A 57 21.76 -12.91 4.23
N LEU A 58 20.55 -13.45 4.12
CA LEU A 58 19.36 -12.85 4.70
C LEU A 58 19.41 -12.88 6.24
N ARG A 59 19.45 -11.71 6.85
CA ARG A 59 19.39 -11.55 8.31
C ARG A 59 17.94 -11.52 8.76
N HIS A 60 17.45 -12.65 9.26
CA HIS A 60 16.07 -12.79 9.70
C HIS A 60 15.98 -13.66 10.95
N ASN A 61 14.90 -13.52 11.71
CA ASN A 61 14.61 -14.39 12.84
C ASN A 61 13.26 -15.09 12.63
N PRO A 62 13.24 -16.39 12.30
CA PRO A 62 11.98 -17.13 12.11
C PRO A 62 11.06 -17.12 13.33
N ARG A 63 11.61 -17.02 14.57
CA ARG A 63 10.83 -16.92 15.82
C ARG A 63 10.22 -15.53 16.04
N ASN A 64 10.77 -14.49 15.39
CA ASN A 64 10.24 -13.13 15.43
C ASN A 64 10.22 -12.50 14.02
N PRO A 65 9.22 -12.83 13.18
CA PRO A 65 9.10 -12.29 11.83
C PRO A 65 8.93 -10.77 11.77
N LYS A 66 8.71 -10.11 12.92
CA LYS A 66 8.52 -8.65 13.02
C LYS A 66 9.72 -7.93 13.63
N TRP A 67 10.87 -8.59 13.80
CA TRP A 67 12.09 -7.92 14.26
C TRP A 67 12.40 -6.70 13.38
N GLU A 68 12.59 -5.56 14.00
CA GLU A 68 12.62 -4.25 13.35
C GLU A 68 13.75 -4.12 12.32
N ASN A 69 14.95 -4.61 12.63
CA ASN A 69 16.13 -4.52 11.77
C ASN A 69 16.44 -5.80 10.96
N ARG A 70 15.43 -6.68 10.79
CA ARG A 70 15.57 -7.82 9.86
C ARG A 70 15.70 -7.33 8.44
N ASP A 71 16.43 -8.04 7.60
CA ASP A 71 16.35 -7.81 6.15
C ASP A 71 14.94 -8.12 5.64
N ARG A 72 14.53 -7.44 4.59
CA ARG A 72 13.24 -7.64 3.94
C ARG A 72 13.42 -8.49 2.70
N PHE A 73 12.65 -9.57 2.58
CA PHE A 73 12.60 -10.38 1.38
C PHE A 73 11.23 -10.29 0.71
N LEU A 74 11.20 -9.91 -0.55
CA LEU A 74 10.00 -9.77 -1.34
C LEU A 74 10.04 -10.73 -2.53
N LEU A 75 9.00 -11.53 -2.69
CA LEU A 75 8.76 -12.28 -3.92
C LEU A 75 7.82 -11.45 -4.80
N SER A 76 8.39 -10.57 -5.66
CA SER A 76 7.60 -9.71 -6.56
C SER A 76 6.83 -10.55 -7.57
N ALA A 77 7.48 -11.57 -8.12
CA ALA A 77 6.86 -12.60 -8.95
C ALA A 77 5.99 -13.54 -8.07
N GLY A 78 4.92 -12.99 -7.48
CA GLY A 78 4.10 -13.66 -6.47
C GLY A 78 3.46 -14.98 -6.91
N HIS A 79 3.36 -15.24 -8.21
CA HIS A 79 2.90 -16.51 -8.75
C HIS A 79 3.83 -17.68 -8.34
N GLY A 80 5.12 -17.41 -8.11
CA GLY A 80 6.09 -18.39 -7.58
C GLY A 80 5.96 -18.65 -6.06
N SER A 81 4.80 -18.43 -5.46
CA SER A 81 4.55 -18.43 -4.02
C SER A 81 5.07 -19.65 -3.27
N MET A 82 5.06 -20.84 -3.90
CA MET A 82 5.60 -22.06 -3.29
C MET A 82 7.11 -22.00 -3.00
N LEU A 83 7.88 -21.19 -3.74
CA LEU A 83 9.27 -20.90 -3.42
C LEU A 83 9.35 -20.27 -2.00
N LEU A 84 8.58 -19.23 -1.77
CA LEU A 84 8.57 -18.52 -0.48
C LEU A 84 8.03 -19.40 0.64
N TYR A 85 6.92 -20.11 0.43
CA TYR A 85 6.35 -20.99 1.47
C TYR A 85 7.26 -22.14 1.85
N SER A 86 7.97 -22.72 0.86
CA SER A 86 8.98 -23.75 1.14
C SER A 86 10.12 -23.19 1.99
N LEU A 87 10.63 -22.01 1.69
CA LEU A 87 11.68 -21.34 2.46
C LEU A 87 11.21 -21.02 3.89
N LEU A 88 10.02 -20.46 4.04
CA LEU A 88 9.44 -20.15 5.36
C LEU A 88 9.31 -21.41 6.24
N TYR A 89 8.78 -22.50 5.67
CA TYR A 89 8.71 -23.77 6.37
C TYR A 89 10.10 -24.29 6.74
N LEU A 90 11.01 -24.39 5.77
CA LEU A 90 12.33 -24.97 5.96
C LEU A 90 13.17 -24.18 6.96
N THR A 91 13.17 -22.87 6.92
CA THR A 91 13.95 -22.01 7.84
C THR A 91 13.35 -21.85 9.23
N GLY A 92 12.10 -22.28 9.45
CA GLY A 92 11.55 -22.39 10.80
C GLY A 92 10.56 -21.34 11.24
N TYR A 93 9.94 -20.65 10.30
CA TYR A 93 8.77 -19.81 10.62
C TYR A 93 7.60 -20.70 11.11
N ASP A 94 6.61 -20.07 11.74
CA ASP A 94 5.38 -20.75 12.15
C ASP A 94 4.48 -21.07 10.94
N LEU A 95 5.00 -21.95 10.09
CA LEU A 95 4.31 -22.48 8.91
C LEU A 95 4.58 -23.99 8.83
N PRO A 96 3.73 -24.85 9.38
CA PRO A 96 3.94 -26.30 9.37
C PRO A 96 3.80 -26.89 7.97
N LEU A 97 4.42 -28.07 7.77
CA LEU A 97 4.38 -28.79 6.48
C LEU A 97 2.96 -29.07 5.99
N ASP A 98 2.01 -29.24 6.91
CA ASP A 98 0.61 -29.46 6.53
C ASP A 98 -0.02 -28.27 5.82
N GLU A 99 0.42 -27.05 6.10
CA GLU A 99 -0.03 -25.87 5.33
C GLU A 99 0.46 -25.95 3.88
N LEU A 100 1.69 -26.40 3.63
CA LEU A 100 2.18 -26.63 2.26
C LEU A 100 1.36 -27.71 1.55
N LYS A 101 0.94 -28.75 2.26
CA LYS A 101 0.04 -29.80 1.74
C LYS A 101 -1.37 -29.29 1.44
N HIS A 102 -1.77 -28.15 2.02
CA HIS A 102 -3.06 -27.50 1.81
C HIS A 102 -2.92 -26.23 0.93
N PHE A 103 -1.86 -26.14 0.13
CA PHE A 103 -1.63 -25.04 -0.80
C PHE A 103 -2.88 -24.74 -1.63
N ARG A 104 -3.28 -23.46 -1.67
CA ARG A 104 -4.47 -22.95 -2.39
C ARG A 104 -5.82 -23.53 -1.92
N GLN A 105 -5.88 -24.08 -0.71
CA GLN A 105 -7.15 -24.57 -0.15
C GLN A 105 -7.81 -23.51 0.73
N TRP A 106 -9.14 -23.58 0.86
CA TRP A 106 -9.88 -22.66 1.72
C TRP A 106 -9.39 -22.72 3.16
N GLY A 107 -9.07 -21.55 3.72
CA GLY A 107 -8.58 -21.43 5.11
C GLY A 107 -7.11 -21.77 5.34
N SER A 108 -6.37 -22.16 4.29
CA SER A 108 -4.93 -22.39 4.38
C SER A 108 -4.14 -21.09 4.50
N ARG A 109 -3.01 -21.14 5.21
CA ARG A 109 -2.04 -20.06 5.29
C ARG A 109 -1.06 -20.01 4.11
N THR A 110 -1.29 -20.81 3.07
CA THR A 110 -0.51 -20.83 1.83
C THR A 110 -1.42 -20.51 0.63
N PRO A 111 -1.90 -19.25 0.50
CA PRO A 111 -2.73 -18.82 -0.61
C PRO A 111 -1.98 -18.90 -1.94
N GLY A 112 -2.70 -18.71 -3.06
CA GLY A 112 -2.12 -18.83 -4.41
C GLY A 112 -0.99 -17.84 -4.70
N HIS A 113 -1.02 -16.70 -4.06
CA HIS A 113 0.00 -15.64 -4.09
C HIS A 113 0.25 -15.16 -2.65
N PRO A 114 1.45 -14.66 -2.31
CA PRO A 114 1.73 -14.20 -0.96
C PRO A 114 0.79 -13.10 -0.49
N GLU A 115 0.24 -13.25 0.72
CA GLU A 115 -0.62 -12.27 1.37
C GLU A 115 -0.01 -11.82 2.71
N TYR A 116 0.22 -10.52 2.84
CA TYR A 116 0.69 -9.92 4.08
C TYR A 116 -0.34 -10.11 5.20
N GLY A 117 0.13 -10.45 6.39
CA GLY A 117 -0.73 -10.68 7.55
C GLY A 117 -1.32 -12.09 7.66
N LEU A 118 -1.39 -12.87 6.56
CA LEU A 118 -1.90 -14.23 6.57
C LEU A 118 -0.80 -15.27 6.86
N THR A 119 0.32 -15.18 6.15
CA THR A 119 1.44 -16.12 6.30
C THR A 119 2.57 -15.47 7.10
N PRO A 120 3.00 -16.02 8.25
CA PRO A 120 4.12 -15.49 9.01
C PRO A 120 5.40 -15.40 8.16
N GLY A 121 6.03 -14.23 8.13
CA GLY A 121 7.25 -13.99 7.35
C GLY A 121 7.03 -13.46 5.94
N VAL A 122 5.80 -13.36 5.47
CA VAL A 122 5.45 -12.65 4.23
C VAL A 122 5.46 -11.15 4.50
N GLU A 123 6.31 -10.41 3.79
CA GLU A 123 6.54 -8.97 3.98
C GLU A 123 5.54 -8.09 3.24
N ILE A 124 4.99 -8.56 2.12
CA ILE A 124 4.05 -7.83 1.26
C ILE A 124 3.07 -8.77 0.58
N THR A 125 1.92 -8.25 0.18
CA THR A 125 0.99 -8.93 -0.73
C THR A 125 1.43 -8.72 -2.17
N THR A 126 1.65 -9.81 -2.90
CA THR A 126 2.02 -9.80 -4.32
C THR A 126 1.08 -10.67 -5.15
N GLY A 127 1.28 -10.72 -6.46
CA GLY A 127 0.43 -11.39 -7.43
C GLY A 127 0.24 -10.51 -8.67
N PRO A 128 -0.28 -9.28 -8.54
CA PRO A 128 -0.15 -8.28 -9.60
C PRO A 128 1.33 -7.92 -9.79
N LEU A 129 1.86 -8.19 -10.98
CA LEU A 129 3.27 -8.00 -11.30
C LEU A 129 3.73 -6.54 -11.17
N GLY A 130 5.00 -6.33 -10.85
CA GLY A 130 5.59 -5.01 -10.64
C GLY A 130 5.29 -4.35 -9.29
N GLN A 131 4.22 -4.76 -8.60
CA GLN A 131 3.83 -4.17 -7.30
C GLN A 131 4.88 -4.45 -6.23
N GLY A 132 5.35 -5.70 -6.13
CA GLY A 132 6.40 -6.08 -5.19
C GLY A 132 7.70 -5.33 -5.44
N PHE A 133 8.07 -5.15 -6.72
CA PHE A 133 9.21 -4.31 -7.11
C PHE A 133 9.11 -2.91 -6.49
N ALA A 134 7.98 -2.24 -6.70
CA ALA A 134 7.77 -0.86 -6.26
C ALA A 134 7.59 -0.75 -4.73
N ASN A 135 6.96 -1.74 -4.08
CA ASN A 135 6.88 -1.79 -2.62
C ASN A 135 8.29 -1.88 -1.99
N GLY A 136 9.19 -2.68 -2.57
CA GLY A 136 10.57 -2.80 -2.08
C GLY A 136 11.34 -1.48 -2.18
N VAL A 137 11.12 -0.70 -3.24
CA VAL A 137 11.67 0.67 -3.32
C VAL A 137 11.18 1.52 -2.15
N GLY A 138 9.88 1.47 -1.84
CA GLY A 138 9.30 2.17 -0.71
C GLY A 138 9.89 1.71 0.64
N MET A 139 10.09 0.41 0.83
CA MET A 139 10.75 -0.12 2.05
C MET A 139 12.17 0.42 2.18
N ALA A 140 12.94 0.46 1.10
CA ALA A 140 14.29 1.02 1.10
C ALA A 140 14.30 2.54 1.38
N MET A 141 13.32 3.30 0.87
CA MET A 141 13.13 4.71 1.20
C MET A 141 12.85 4.90 2.70
N GLY A 142 11.92 4.12 3.26
CA GLY A 142 11.62 4.16 4.69
C GLY A 142 12.83 3.80 5.56
N ALA A 143 13.57 2.76 5.19
CA ALA A 143 14.80 2.36 5.88
C ALA A 143 15.87 3.46 5.82
N ALA A 144 16.10 4.08 4.66
CA ALA A 144 17.07 5.17 4.50
C ALA A 144 16.69 6.39 5.35
N HIS A 145 15.40 6.76 5.40
CA HIS A 145 14.91 7.85 6.24
C HIS A 145 15.13 7.58 7.72
N LEU A 146 14.73 6.40 8.22
CA LEU A 146 14.95 6.03 9.62
C LEU A 146 16.43 5.94 9.97
N ALA A 147 17.28 5.44 9.07
CA ALA A 147 18.73 5.42 9.25
C ALA A 147 19.30 6.83 9.39
N ALA A 148 18.86 7.78 8.56
CA ALA A 148 19.30 9.18 8.64
C ALA A 148 18.85 9.87 9.94
N GLN A 149 17.70 9.48 10.49
CA GLN A 149 17.19 10.04 11.74
C GLN A 149 17.87 9.46 12.98
N PHE A 150 18.13 8.15 13.00
CA PHE A 150 18.48 7.44 14.23
C PHE A 150 19.89 6.86 14.26
N ASN A 151 20.51 6.54 13.11
CA ASN A 151 21.86 6.01 13.11
C ASN A 151 22.86 7.08 13.53
N LYS A 152 23.86 6.68 14.30
CA LYS A 152 25.03 7.49 14.67
C LYS A 152 26.24 6.58 14.87
N ASP A 153 27.43 7.17 15.01
CA ASP A 153 28.67 6.42 15.19
C ASP A 153 28.56 5.39 16.33
N GLY A 154 28.82 4.14 16.02
CA GLY A 154 28.71 3.00 16.93
C GLY A 154 27.29 2.47 17.13
N PHE A 155 26.26 3.07 16.50
CA PHE A 155 24.85 2.67 16.66
C PHE A 155 24.11 2.58 15.33
N PRO A 156 24.35 1.55 14.50
CA PRO A 156 23.59 1.31 13.27
C PRO A 156 22.24 0.63 13.60
N LEU A 157 21.27 1.39 14.11
CA LEU A 157 19.95 0.85 14.48
C LEU A 157 19.18 0.35 13.26
N VAL A 158 19.30 1.03 12.13
CA VAL A 158 18.64 0.68 10.87
C VAL A 158 19.72 0.38 9.85
N ASP A 159 19.94 -0.91 9.59
CA ASP A 159 21.04 -1.38 8.74
C ASP A 159 20.63 -2.55 7.83
N HIS A 160 19.35 -2.81 7.70
CA HIS A 160 18.84 -3.91 6.92
C HIS A 160 18.85 -3.63 5.41
N TYR A 161 18.95 -4.70 4.64
CA TYR A 161 18.77 -4.71 3.20
C TYR A 161 17.32 -5.01 2.82
N VAL A 162 16.96 -4.60 1.62
CA VAL A 162 15.71 -5.00 0.96
C VAL A 162 16.07 -5.83 -0.27
N TYR A 163 15.71 -7.10 -0.24
CA TYR A 163 15.92 -8.04 -1.34
C TYR A 163 14.61 -8.38 -2.01
N ALA A 164 14.62 -8.56 -3.33
CA ALA A 164 13.50 -9.15 -4.02
C ALA A 164 13.96 -10.14 -5.10
N ILE A 165 13.09 -11.13 -5.39
CA ILE A 165 13.14 -11.88 -6.63
C ILE A 165 12.08 -11.31 -7.55
N VAL A 166 12.51 -10.85 -8.73
CA VAL A 166 11.67 -10.24 -9.76
C VAL A 166 11.75 -11.07 -11.04
N SER A 167 10.76 -10.98 -11.91
CA SER A 167 10.66 -11.76 -13.15
C SER A 167 10.60 -10.87 -14.39
N ASP A 168 10.71 -11.49 -15.59
CA ASP A 168 10.48 -10.80 -16.87
C ASP A 168 9.18 -9.99 -16.85
N GLY A 169 8.09 -10.58 -16.35
CA GLY A 169 6.80 -9.92 -16.28
C GLY A 169 6.77 -8.72 -15.34
N ASP A 170 7.44 -8.79 -14.17
CA ASP A 170 7.60 -7.63 -13.30
C ASP A 170 8.27 -6.46 -14.03
N LEU A 171 9.32 -6.77 -14.83
CA LEU A 171 10.10 -5.74 -15.51
C LEU A 171 9.46 -5.22 -16.80
N MET A 172 8.40 -5.85 -17.29
CA MET A 172 7.53 -5.32 -18.35
C MET A 172 6.55 -4.27 -17.80
N GLU A 173 6.18 -4.36 -16.52
CA GLU A 173 5.19 -3.47 -15.92
C GLU A 173 5.70 -2.00 -15.83
N GLY A 174 4.83 -1.05 -16.18
CA GLY A 174 5.16 0.38 -16.10
C GLY A 174 5.54 0.81 -14.69
N VAL A 175 4.87 0.28 -13.66
CA VAL A 175 5.15 0.61 -12.25
C VAL A 175 6.57 0.23 -11.84
N ALA A 176 7.12 -0.86 -12.38
CA ALA A 176 8.51 -1.25 -12.11
C ALA A 176 9.49 -0.25 -12.74
N SER A 177 9.20 0.25 -13.94
CA SER A 177 10.01 1.29 -14.60
C SER A 177 9.98 2.61 -13.84
N GLU A 178 8.81 3.04 -13.38
CA GLU A 178 8.67 4.24 -12.52
C GLU A 178 9.49 4.10 -11.23
N ALA A 179 9.33 2.96 -10.54
CA ALA A 179 10.01 2.69 -9.27
C ALA A 179 11.53 2.52 -9.44
N ALA A 180 11.98 1.83 -10.51
CA ALA A 180 13.40 1.65 -10.79
C ALA A 180 14.10 2.99 -11.07
N SER A 181 13.47 3.85 -11.88
CA SER A 181 13.98 5.21 -12.15
C SER A 181 14.07 6.03 -10.86
N LEU A 182 13.07 5.95 -9.97
CA LEU A 182 13.08 6.64 -8.68
C LEU A 182 14.19 6.09 -7.75
N ALA A 183 14.35 4.77 -7.65
CA ALA A 183 15.34 4.15 -6.80
C ALA A 183 16.78 4.48 -7.23
N GLY A 184 17.05 4.50 -8.53
CA GLY A 184 18.36 4.91 -9.07
C GLY A 184 18.64 6.39 -8.81
N HIS A 185 17.64 7.27 -9.03
CA HIS A 185 17.73 8.70 -8.70
C HIS A 185 18.07 8.93 -7.22
N LEU A 186 17.38 8.21 -6.33
CA LEU A 186 17.59 8.30 -4.87
C LEU A 186 18.82 7.54 -4.38
N LYS A 187 19.52 6.80 -5.23
CA LYS A 187 20.73 6.04 -4.86
C LYS A 187 20.53 5.11 -3.66
N LEU A 188 19.48 4.30 -3.67
CA LEU A 188 19.11 3.43 -2.56
C LEU A 188 20.03 2.19 -2.48
N GLY A 189 21.23 2.33 -1.94
CA GLY A 189 22.29 1.32 -1.96
C GLY A 189 22.02 0.03 -1.18
N LYS A 190 20.99 -0.02 -0.35
CA LYS A 190 20.57 -1.25 0.36
C LYS A 190 19.44 -2.01 -0.33
N LEU A 191 19.14 -1.66 -1.57
CA LEU A 191 18.16 -2.31 -2.42
C LEU A 191 18.86 -3.24 -3.41
N ILE A 192 18.67 -4.56 -3.28
CA ILE A 192 19.31 -5.58 -4.11
C ILE A 192 18.25 -6.52 -4.66
N TYR A 193 18.05 -6.51 -5.98
CA TYR A 193 17.07 -7.36 -6.66
C TYR A 193 17.74 -8.44 -7.49
N LEU A 194 17.24 -9.67 -7.35
CA LEU A 194 17.64 -10.81 -8.17
C LEU A 194 16.58 -11.00 -9.27
N TYR A 195 16.98 -10.86 -10.51
CA TYR A 195 16.11 -11.01 -11.66
C TYR A 195 16.20 -12.44 -12.19
N ASP A 196 15.08 -13.16 -12.12
CA ASP A 196 14.88 -14.49 -12.72
C ASP A 196 14.75 -14.33 -14.24
N ASP A 197 15.90 -14.29 -14.90
CA ASP A 197 16.05 -14.04 -16.34
C ASP A 197 15.96 -15.36 -17.12
N ASN A 198 14.72 -15.85 -17.25
CA ASN A 198 14.42 -17.14 -17.86
C ASN A 198 13.83 -17.05 -19.28
N HIS A 199 13.56 -15.84 -19.77
CA HIS A 199 13.03 -15.55 -21.11
C HIS A 199 11.67 -16.16 -21.44
N VAL A 200 10.85 -16.53 -20.46
CA VAL A 200 9.55 -17.18 -20.67
C VAL A 200 8.45 -16.51 -19.82
N THR A 201 7.34 -16.22 -20.46
CA THR A 201 6.10 -15.80 -19.83
C THR A 201 4.98 -16.82 -20.06
N ILE A 202 3.79 -16.57 -19.51
CA ILE A 202 2.63 -17.46 -19.69
C ILE A 202 2.23 -17.63 -21.17
N GLU A 203 2.41 -16.60 -21.98
CA GLU A 203 2.06 -16.64 -23.40
C GLU A 203 3.13 -17.35 -24.24
N GLY A 204 4.41 -17.20 -23.88
CA GLY A 204 5.50 -17.76 -24.66
C GLY A 204 6.86 -17.20 -24.30
N PHE A 205 7.77 -17.20 -25.27
CA PHE A 205 9.06 -16.58 -25.09
C PHE A 205 8.96 -15.06 -25.05
N THR A 206 9.74 -14.42 -24.18
CA THR A 206 9.76 -12.96 -24.02
C THR A 206 9.99 -12.22 -25.34
N LYS A 207 10.77 -12.79 -26.28
CA LYS A 207 11.03 -12.20 -27.60
C LYS A 207 9.79 -11.85 -28.43
N LEU A 208 8.61 -12.35 -28.06
CA LEU A 208 7.34 -12.02 -28.71
C LEU A 208 6.90 -10.58 -28.41
N ALA A 209 7.22 -10.06 -27.21
CA ALA A 209 6.76 -8.77 -26.74
C ALA A 209 7.83 -7.98 -25.96
N PHE A 210 8.97 -8.57 -25.64
CA PHE A 210 9.98 -8.00 -24.77
C PHE A 210 11.38 -8.39 -25.25
N SER A 211 12.06 -7.47 -25.90
CA SER A 211 13.39 -7.65 -26.50
C SER A 211 14.43 -6.66 -25.98
N GLU A 212 14.15 -6.05 -24.85
CA GLU A 212 15.04 -5.07 -24.22
C GLU A 212 16.29 -5.75 -23.64
N ASP A 213 17.39 -5.00 -23.62
CA ASP A 213 18.54 -5.29 -22.77
C ASP A 213 18.25 -4.73 -21.36
N VAL A 214 17.68 -5.57 -20.50
CA VAL A 214 17.25 -5.18 -19.15
C VAL A 214 18.42 -4.65 -18.31
N PRO A 215 19.57 -5.32 -18.20
CA PRO A 215 20.72 -4.77 -17.48
C PRO A 215 21.10 -3.37 -17.94
N ARG A 216 21.17 -3.14 -19.25
CA ARG A 216 21.49 -1.83 -19.81
C ARG A 216 20.45 -0.76 -19.52
N ARG A 217 19.15 -1.13 -19.52
CA ARG A 217 18.09 -0.21 -19.10
C ARG A 217 18.25 0.21 -17.64
N PHE A 218 18.55 -0.73 -16.75
CA PHE A 218 18.77 -0.45 -15.33
C PHE A 218 20.06 0.36 -15.09
N ASP A 219 21.12 0.08 -15.85
CA ASP A 219 22.32 0.93 -15.83
C ASP A 219 21.99 2.39 -16.19
N ALA A 220 21.14 2.60 -17.21
CA ALA A 220 20.66 3.93 -17.58
C ALA A 220 19.77 4.60 -16.49
N TYR A 221 19.11 3.83 -15.63
CA TYR A 221 18.44 4.35 -14.45
C TYR A 221 19.40 4.68 -13.29
N GLY A 222 20.69 4.35 -13.41
CA GLY A 222 21.69 4.57 -12.38
C GLY A 222 21.83 3.43 -11.37
N TRP A 223 21.34 2.24 -11.71
CA TRP A 223 21.56 1.02 -10.93
C TRP A 223 22.95 0.43 -11.21
N HIS A 224 23.48 -0.29 -10.23
CA HIS A 224 24.56 -1.25 -10.46
C HIS A 224 23.95 -2.53 -11.03
N THR A 225 24.56 -3.09 -12.07
CA THR A 225 24.02 -4.29 -12.74
C THR A 225 25.08 -5.40 -12.77
N LEU A 226 24.68 -6.60 -12.40
CA LEU A 226 25.50 -7.82 -12.43
C LEU A 226 24.79 -8.90 -13.23
N THR A 227 25.55 -9.85 -13.75
CA THR A 227 25.00 -11.01 -14.46
C THR A 227 25.62 -12.29 -13.93
N VAL A 228 24.79 -13.24 -13.54
CA VAL A 228 25.14 -14.62 -13.23
C VAL A 228 24.79 -15.46 -14.46
N ALA A 229 25.79 -16.07 -15.08
CA ALA A 229 25.64 -16.77 -16.36
C ALA A 229 24.94 -18.13 -16.21
N ASP A 230 25.10 -18.80 -15.08
CA ASP A 230 24.43 -20.05 -14.75
C ASP A 230 23.72 -19.94 -13.39
N GLY A 231 22.40 -19.85 -13.41
CA GLY A 231 21.56 -19.78 -12.22
C GLY A 231 21.57 -21.02 -11.32
N ASN A 232 22.26 -22.10 -11.70
CA ASN A 232 22.53 -23.23 -10.83
C ASN A 232 23.93 -23.16 -10.18
N ASN A 233 24.77 -22.22 -10.57
CA ASN A 233 26.09 -22.02 -9.97
C ASN A 233 25.98 -21.22 -8.68
N VAL A 234 25.95 -21.93 -7.56
CA VAL A 234 25.81 -21.37 -6.20
C VAL A 234 26.93 -20.38 -5.87
N ASP A 235 28.16 -20.63 -6.34
CA ASP A 235 29.31 -19.77 -6.06
C ASP A 235 29.26 -18.46 -6.83
N GLU A 236 28.80 -18.48 -8.11
CA GLU A 236 28.57 -17.24 -8.88
C GLU A 236 27.46 -16.38 -8.26
N ILE A 237 26.39 -16.99 -7.78
CA ILE A 237 25.30 -16.28 -7.10
C ILE A 237 25.81 -15.65 -5.79
N ASP A 238 26.57 -16.41 -4.98
CA ASP A 238 27.16 -15.91 -3.73
C ASP A 238 28.08 -14.71 -4.00
N ALA A 239 28.99 -14.84 -4.99
CA ALA A 239 29.91 -13.76 -5.36
C ALA A 239 29.16 -12.49 -5.83
N ALA A 240 28.10 -12.65 -6.64
CA ALA A 240 27.30 -11.53 -7.12
C ALA A 240 26.55 -10.80 -5.98
N ILE A 241 26.01 -11.53 -5.01
CA ILE A 241 25.34 -10.91 -3.86
C ILE A 241 26.37 -10.17 -2.97
N ARG A 242 27.57 -10.74 -2.75
CA ARG A 242 28.65 -10.05 -2.00
C ARG A 242 29.09 -8.78 -2.70
N GLU A 243 29.25 -8.82 -4.02
CA GLU A 243 29.59 -7.64 -4.82
C GLU A 243 28.47 -6.59 -4.69
N ALA A 244 27.22 -6.98 -4.83
CA ALA A 244 26.07 -6.09 -4.66
C ALA A 244 26.05 -5.41 -3.26
N GLN A 245 26.35 -6.17 -2.19
CA GLN A 245 26.42 -5.60 -0.82
C GLN A 245 27.60 -4.63 -0.64
N SER A 246 28.64 -4.72 -1.46
CA SER A 246 29.78 -3.79 -1.42
C SER A 246 29.47 -2.43 -2.04
N VAL A 247 28.41 -2.35 -2.86
CA VAL A 247 27.98 -1.13 -3.55
C VAL A 247 26.93 -0.42 -2.69
N GLY A 248 27.35 0.59 -1.96
CA GLY A 248 26.47 1.30 -1.01
C GLY A 248 25.83 2.57 -1.54
N ASP A 249 26.16 3.00 -2.77
CA ASP A 249 25.78 4.30 -3.33
C ASP A 249 24.72 4.23 -4.42
N ARG A 250 24.22 3.04 -4.74
CA ARG A 250 23.16 2.83 -5.74
C ARG A 250 22.50 1.46 -5.58
N PRO A 251 21.25 1.25 -6.01
CA PRO A 251 20.61 -0.06 -5.98
C PRO A 251 21.28 -1.03 -6.97
N THR A 252 21.15 -2.32 -6.70
CA THR A 252 21.74 -3.37 -7.57
C THR A 252 20.67 -4.28 -8.14
N LEU A 253 20.75 -4.57 -9.46
CA LEU A 253 20.04 -5.63 -10.13
C LEU A 253 21.02 -6.74 -10.52
N ILE A 254 20.78 -7.97 -10.07
CA ILE A 254 21.54 -9.16 -10.43
C ILE A 254 20.68 -9.96 -11.42
N SER A 255 21.01 -9.92 -12.72
CA SER A 255 20.37 -10.78 -13.74
C SER A 255 20.91 -12.19 -13.61
N VAL A 256 20.09 -13.13 -13.16
CA VAL A 256 20.44 -14.54 -12.98
C VAL A 256 19.81 -15.34 -14.10
N LYS A 257 20.62 -15.88 -15.01
CA LYS A 257 20.15 -16.73 -16.13
C LYS A 257 19.66 -18.06 -15.60
N THR A 258 18.37 -18.29 -15.69
CA THR A 258 17.73 -19.49 -15.17
C THR A 258 17.02 -20.28 -16.27
N THR A 259 16.58 -21.48 -15.92
CA THR A 259 15.70 -22.28 -16.77
C THR A 259 14.38 -22.50 -16.06
N ILE A 260 13.31 -21.88 -16.56
CA ILE A 260 11.96 -22.08 -16.02
C ILE A 260 11.62 -23.57 -16.00
N GLY A 261 11.08 -24.06 -14.87
CA GLY A 261 10.74 -25.47 -14.72
C GLY A 261 11.95 -26.42 -14.77
N TYR A 262 13.08 -26.00 -14.22
CA TYR A 262 14.31 -26.79 -14.21
C TYR A 262 14.06 -28.24 -13.77
N GLY A 263 14.53 -29.18 -14.61
CA GLY A 263 14.34 -30.61 -14.40
C GLY A 263 13.03 -31.19 -14.94
N MET A 264 12.03 -30.36 -15.26
CA MET A 264 10.78 -30.84 -15.86
C MET A 264 10.96 -31.26 -17.33
N PRO A 265 10.15 -32.20 -17.82
CA PRO A 265 10.11 -32.51 -19.26
C PRO A 265 9.79 -31.30 -20.15
N THR A 266 9.12 -30.32 -19.59
CA THR A 266 8.71 -29.06 -20.26
C THR A 266 9.63 -27.87 -19.97
N ALA A 267 10.79 -28.12 -19.33
CA ALA A 267 11.72 -27.07 -18.94
C ALA A 267 12.08 -26.13 -20.12
N GLY A 268 12.23 -24.83 -19.80
CA GLY A 268 12.56 -23.81 -20.81
C GLY A 268 11.43 -23.46 -21.77
N THR A 269 10.21 -23.91 -21.52
CA THR A 269 9.04 -23.62 -22.35
C THR A 269 7.90 -23.01 -21.55
N ARG A 270 6.91 -22.37 -22.22
CA ARG A 270 5.72 -21.84 -21.59
C ARG A 270 4.91 -22.87 -20.80
N LYS A 271 5.01 -24.16 -21.18
CA LYS A 271 4.30 -25.25 -20.47
C LYS A 271 4.84 -25.52 -19.07
N ALA A 272 6.04 -25.02 -18.76
CA ALA A 272 6.59 -25.10 -17.41
C ALA A 272 6.11 -23.96 -16.52
N HIS A 273 5.52 -22.89 -17.09
CA HIS A 273 5.18 -21.67 -16.33
C HIS A 273 4.12 -21.93 -15.27
N SER A 274 3.00 -22.54 -15.65
CA SER A 274 1.82 -22.77 -14.79
C SER A 274 1.25 -24.16 -14.98
N ASP A 275 0.24 -24.48 -14.20
CA ASP A 275 -0.53 -25.71 -14.15
C ASP A 275 0.19 -26.90 -13.51
N PRO A 276 -0.54 -27.88 -12.98
CA PRO A 276 0.04 -29.09 -12.43
C PRO A 276 0.72 -29.88 -13.54
N PRO A 277 1.99 -30.32 -13.32
CA PRO A 277 2.74 -31.04 -14.37
C PRO A 277 2.18 -32.42 -14.71
N GLY A 278 1.37 -33.01 -13.83
CA GLY A 278 0.90 -34.37 -13.91
C GLY A 278 1.84 -35.35 -13.19
N GLU A 279 1.30 -36.43 -12.67
CA GLU A 279 2.03 -37.36 -11.80
C GLU A 279 3.26 -37.98 -12.48
N GLU A 280 3.18 -38.30 -13.78
CA GLU A 280 4.32 -38.89 -14.51
C GLU A 280 5.43 -37.83 -14.67
N ALA A 281 5.09 -36.59 -15.04
CA ALA A 281 6.07 -35.54 -15.16
C ALA A 281 6.70 -35.16 -13.81
N VAL A 282 5.95 -35.28 -12.68
CA VAL A 282 6.51 -35.13 -11.33
C VAL A 282 7.54 -36.23 -11.06
N ARG A 283 7.23 -37.51 -11.35
CA ARG A 283 8.17 -38.62 -11.18
C ARG A 283 9.41 -38.43 -12.03
N GLU A 284 9.25 -38.10 -13.31
CA GLU A 284 10.35 -37.85 -14.23
C GLU A 284 11.23 -36.70 -13.75
N THR A 285 10.63 -35.59 -13.27
CA THR A 285 11.36 -34.47 -12.71
C THR A 285 12.15 -34.90 -11.47
N LYS A 286 11.53 -35.63 -10.53
CA LYS A 286 12.21 -36.16 -9.35
C LYS A 286 13.39 -37.05 -9.73
N ARG A 287 13.22 -37.94 -10.71
CA ARG A 287 14.32 -38.78 -11.25
C ARG A 287 15.47 -37.93 -11.81
N HIS A 288 15.16 -36.90 -12.59
CA HIS A 288 16.15 -35.99 -13.11
C HIS A 288 16.95 -35.27 -12.02
N LEU A 289 16.26 -34.90 -10.91
CA LEU A 289 16.87 -34.26 -9.76
C LEU A 289 17.61 -35.23 -8.81
N GLY A 290 17.63 -36.54 -9.11
CA GLY A 290 18.15 -37.56 -8.20
C GLY A 290 17.32 -37.71 -6.91
N TRP A 291 16.01 -37.38 -6.95
CA TRP A 291 15.10 -37.40 -5.82
C TRP A 291 14.24 -38.66 -5.78
N PRO A 292 13.84 -39.17 -4.59
CA PRO A 292 12.95 -40.33 -4.50
C PRO A 292 11.60 -40.09 -5.19
N GLU A 293 11.30 -40.90 -6.21
CA GLU A 293 10.11 -40.72 -7.08
C GLU A 293 8.78 -40.99 -6.34
N ASP A 294 8.82 -41.92 -5.39
CA ASP A 294 7.65 -42.40 -4.63
C ASP A 294 7.31 -41.59 -3.39
N LYS A 295 8.22 -40.69 -2.96
CA LYS A 295 8.00 -39.88 -1.75
C LYS A 295 7.37 -38.54 -2.12
N GLN A 296 6.30 -38.19 -1.38
CA GLN A 296 5.64 -36.87 -1.47
C GLN A 296 5.92 -36.07 -0.19
N PHE A 297 6.13 -34.77 -0.34
CA PHE A 297 6.44 -33.86 0.76
C PHE A 297 7.60 -34.38 1.65
N TYR A 298 8.55 -35.03 1.01
CA TYR A 298 9.72 -35.55 1.68
C TYR A 298 10.74 -34.43 1.89
N VAL A 299 11.20 -34.32 3.13
CA VAL A 299 12.24 -33.38 3.55
C VAL A 299 13.34 -34.18 4.21
N PRO A 300 14.55 -34.29 3.63
CA PRO A 300 15.69 -34.95 4.25
C PRO A 300 16.08 -34.24 5.56
N ASP A 301 16.38 -35.04 6.59
CA ASP A 301 16.77 -34.50 7.90
C ASP A 301 18.00 -33.59 7.83
N GLU A 302 18.96 -33.92 6.97
CA GLU A 302 20.17 -33.13 6.76
C GLU A 302 19.87 -31.76 6.18
N ALA A 303 19.02 -31.68 5.16
CA ALA A 303 18.57 -30.41 4.57
C ALA A 303 17.76 -29.59 5.59
N LEU A 304 16.82 -30.23 6.30
CA LEU A 304 16.02 -29.54 7.32
C LEU A 304 16.90 -28.98 8.44
N LYS A 305 17.89 -29.74 8.89
CA LYS A 305 18.82 -29.30 9.93
C LYS A 305 19.61 -28.08 9.46
N HIS A 306 20.12 -28.08 8.21
CA HIS A 306 20.85 -26.95 7.65
C HIS A 306 19.96 -25.68 7.58
N PHE A 307 18.76 -25.77 7.01
CA PHE A 307 17.86 -24.62 6.96
C PHE A 307 17.49 -24.09 8.36
N ARG A 308 17.31 -24.99 9.36
CA ARG A 308 16.96 -24.63 10.73
C ARG A 308 18.07 -23.92 11.51
N GLU A 309 19.30 -23.89 11.00
CA GLU A 309 20.36 -23.06 11.56
C GLU A 309 19.95 -21.57 11.61
N ALA A 310 19.08 -21.13 10.68
CA ALA A 310 18.49 -19.80 10.67
C ALA A 310 17.79 -19.42 11.98
N VAL A 311 17.22 -20.40 12.72
CA VAL A 311 16.48 -20.15 13.98
C VAL A 311 17.42 -19.64 15.07
N GLU A 312 18.53 -20.34 15.31
CA GLU A 312 19.50 -19.97 16.35
C GLU A 312 20.37 -18.77 15.90
N HIS A 313 20.69 -18.71 14.61
CA HIS A 313 21.43 -17.58 14.05
C HIS A 313 20.61 -16.28 14.15
N GLY A 314 19.36 -16.32 13.70
CA GLY A 314 18.46 -15.16 13.76
C GLY A 314 18.17 -14.69 15.19
N ALA A 315 18.00 -15.63 16.13
CA ALA A 315 17.82 -15.27 17.53
C ALA A 315 19.04 -14.55 18.12
N ARG A 316 20.28 -14.95 17.75
CA ARG A 316 21.50 -14.23 18.14
C ARG A 316 21.58 -12.84 17.53
N LEU A 317 21.34 -12.72 16.21
CA LEU A 317 21.34 -11.42 15.52
C LEU A 317 20.35 -10.43 16.15
N GLU A 318 19.15 -10.88 16.47
CA GLU A 318 18.16 -10.04 17.13
C GLU A 318 18.57 -9.68 18.55
N ALA A 319 19.11 -10.61 19.34
CA ALA A 319 19.57 -10.34 20.70
C ALA A 319 20.70 -9.30 20.73
N ASP A 320 21.68 -9.41 19.82
CA ASP A 320 22.77 -8.44 19.69
C ASP A 320 22.24 -7.07 19.29
N TRP A 321 21.32 -7.02 18.35
CA TRP A 321 20.68 -5.77 17.92
C TRP A 321 19.84 -5.14 19.05
N ARG A 322 19.09 -5.93 19.82
CA ARG A 322 18.32 -5.43 20.98
C ARG A 322 19.24 -4.83 22.05
N ALA A 323 20.34 -5.50 22.34
CA ALA A 323 21.37 -4.96 23.26
C ALA A 323 21.96 -3.64 22.74
N LEU A 324 22.16 -3.51 21.41
CA LEU A 324 22.59 -2.26 20.78
C LEU A 324 21.52 -1.18 20.93
N SER A 325 20.25 -1.50 20.66
CA SER A 325 19.12 -0.58 20.78
C SER A 325 18.93 -0.08 22.21
N GLU A 326 19.07 -0.94 23.20
CA GLU A 326 19.02 -0.55 24.62
C GLU A 326 20.15 0.43 24.99
N LYS A 327 21.38 0.17 24.54
CA LYS A 327 22.50 1.09 24.73
C LYS A 327 22.27 2.42 24.04
N TYR A 328 21.67 2.43 22.86
CA TYR A 328 21.29 3.65 22.15
C TYR A 328 20.31 4.50 22.97
N VAL A 329 19.25 3.89 23.50
CA VAL A 329 18.24 4.56 24.33
C VAL A 329 18.87 5.18 25.59
N GLN A 330 19.88 4.52 26.17
CA GLN A 330 20.61 5.06 27.32
C GLN A 330 21.55 6.23 26.93
N ALA A 331 22.18 6.13 25.77
CA ALA A 331 23.14 7.14 25.28
C ALA A 331 22.44 8.39 24.73
N ASP A 332 21.16 8.28 24.29
CA ASP A 332 20.37 9.38 23.75
C ASP A 332 18.90 9.20 24.17
N LYS A 333 18.58 9.75 25.32
CA LYS A 333 17.25 9.54 25.93
C LYS A 333 16.10 10.11 25.10
N GLU A 334 16.32 11.22 24.42
CA GLU A 334 15.28 11.88 23.61
C GLU A 334 15.03 11.10 22.33
N LYS A 335 16.06 10.89 21.51
CA LYS A 335 15.95 10.07 20.29
C LYS A 335 15.57 8.63 20.60
N GLY A 336 16.04 8.06 21.71
CA GLY A 336 15.69 6.72 22.14
C GLY A 336 14.22 6.56 22.47
N LYS A 337 13.61 7.53 23.15
CA LYS A 337 12.14 7.54 23.39
C LYS A 337 11.36 7.67 22.09
N LEU A 338 11.80 8.54 21.19
CA LEU A 338 11.18 8.71 19.90
C LEU A 338 11.27 7.42 19.07
N TRP A 339 12.44 6.79 19.02
CA TRP A 339 12.65 5.50 18.38
C TRP A 339 11.64 4.44 18.88
N GLN A 340 11.56 4.30 20.21
CA GLN A 340 10.64 3.32 20.81
C GLN A 340 9.18 3.61 20.49
N LEU A 341 8.77 4.88 20.54
CA LEU A 341 7.42 5.31 20.19
C LEU A 341 7.10 4.97 18.73
N MET A 342 7.99 5.32 17.80
CA MET A 342 7.79 5.06 16.38
C MET A 342 7.75 3.56 16.07
N MET A 343 8.67 2.76 16.62
CA MET A 343 8.70 1.31 16.36
C MET A 343 7.52 0.56 16.95
N LYS A 344 6.94 1.04 18.04
CA LYS A 344 5.68 0.51 18.58
C LYS A 344 4.45 0.97 17.82
N GLY A 345 4.60 1.92 16.88
CA GLY A 345 3.49 2.54 16.20
C GLY A 345 2.62 3.41 17.12
N GLU A 346 3.15 3.88 18.25
CA GLU A 346 2.47 4.78 19.16
C GLU A 346 2.49 6.23 18.62
N LEU A 347 1.52 7.04 19.04
CA LEU A 347 1.45 8.46 18.68
C LEU A 347 1.90 9.33 19.86
N PRO A 348 2.48 10.52 19.61
CA PRO A 348 2.82 11.45 20.66
C PRO A 348 1.59 11.82 21.50
N SER A 349 1.76 11.88 22.83
CA SER A 349 0.66 12.29 23.72
C SER A 349 0.19 13.71 23.41
N GLY A 350 -1.13 13.92 23.37
CA GLY A 350 -1.72 15.24 23.13
C GLY A 350 -1.62 15.72 21.67
N TRP A 351 -1.25 14.88 20.72
CA TRP A 351 -1.14 15.28 19.31
C TRP A 351 -2.45 15.83 18.73
N GLU A 352 -3.60 15.34 19.22
CA GLU A 352 -4.92 15.80 18.79
C GLU A 352 -5.19 17.28 19.13
N ASP A 353 -4.56 17.80 20.20
CA ASP A 353 -4.70 19.20 20.60
C ASP A 353 -4.07 20.18 19.60
N HIS A 354 -3.21 19.68 18.72
CA HIS A 354 -2.58 20.46 17.65
C HIS A 354 -3.39 20.50 16.35
N LEU A 355 -4.51 19.75 16.27
CA LEU A 355 -5.38 19.83 15.11
C LEU A 355 -6.02 21.22 14.99
N PRO A 356 -5.93 21.91 13.83
CA PRO A 356 -6.57 23.21 13.63
C PRO A 356 -8.09 23.12 13.78
N LYS A 357 -8.69 24.04 14.54
CA LYS A 357 -10.15 24.09 14.78
C LYS A 357 -10.91 24.87 13.71
N PHE A 358 -10.26 25.78 13.02
CA PHE A 358 -10.83 26.64 11.96
C PHE A 358 -12.05 27.48 12.37
N GLU A 359 -12.20 27.83 13.66
CA GLU A 359 -13.39 28.53 14.19
C GLU A 359 -13.60 29.94 13.58
N ASP A 360 -12.51 30.65 13.27
CA ASP A 360 -12.54 32.02 12.73
C ASP A 360 -11.88 32.10 11.33
N ALA A 361 -11.83 30.96 10.61
CA ALA A 361 -11.23 30.91 9.30
C ALA A 361 -12.07 31.70 8.27
N LYS A 362 -11.40 32.15 7.19
CA LYS A 362 -12.10 32.62 5.98
C LYS A 362 -12.43 31.42 5.09
N PRO A 363 -13.38 31.54 4.15
CA PRO A 363 -13.61 30.49 3.15
C PRO A 363 -12.31 30.11 2.43
N ILE A 364 -11.89 28.86 2.59
CA ILE A 364 -10.69 28.26 1.96
C ILE A 364 -11.04 26.95 1.27
N ALA A 365 -10.19 26.49 0.36
CA ALA A 365 -10.32 25.18 -0.23
C ALA A 365 -9.94 24.08 0.80
N THR A 366 -10.61 22.94 0.75
CA THR A 366 -10.31 21.85 1.71
C THR A 366 -8.89 21.29 1.51
N ARG A 367 -8.30 21.38 0.29
CA ARG A 367 -6.87 21.06 0.08
C ARG A 367 -5.93 21.98 0.87
N VAL A 368 -6.30 23.28 1.01
CA VAL A 368 -5.50 24.25 1.78
C VAL A 368 -5.59 23.92 3.26
N ALA A 369 -6.81 23.65 3.75
CA ALA A 369 -7.02 23.20 5.12
C ALA A 369 -6.22 21.91 5.42
N SER A 370 -6.15 20.96 4.49
CA SER A 370 -5.33 19.76 4.61
C SER A 370 -3.85 20.10 4.78
N GLY A 371 -3.32 21.02 3.99
CA GLY A 371 -1.92 21.50 4.14
C GLY A 371 -1.69 22.18 5.50
N GLU A 372 -2.66 22.92 6.02
CA GLU A 372 -2.57 23.50 7.36
C GLU A 372 -2.55 22.42 8.45
N VAL A 373 -3.35 21.35 8.32
CA VAL A 373 -3.32 20.20 9.25
C VAL A 373 -1.97 19.46 9.18
N ILE A 374 -1.47 19.15 7.98
CA ILE A 374 -0.13 18.54 7.81
C ILE A 374 0.93 19.37 8.56
N ASN A 375 0.91 20.68 8.35
CA ASN A 375 1.91 21.59 8.92
C ASN A 375 1.73 21.85 10.42
N ALA A 376 0.54 21.71 10.96
CA ALA A 376 0.29 21.76 12.39
C ALA A 376 0.78 20.48 13.11
N LEU A 377 0.66 19.33 12.46
CA LEU A 377 1.04 18.04 13.03
C LEU A 377 2.53 17.70 12.80
N ALA A 378 3.12 18.13 11.70
CA ALA A 378 4.49 17.78 11.33
C ALA A 378 5.55 18.07 12.43
N PRO A 379 5.50 19.17 13.20
CA PRO A 379 6.48 19.42 14.26
C PRO A 379 6.44 18.41 15.41
N ILE A 380 5.29 17.84 15.69
CA ILE A 380 5.06 16.92 16.81
C ILE A 380 4.99 15.46 16.39
N MET A 381 4.81 15.21 15.11
CA MET A 381 4.69 13.87 14.51
C MET A 381 5.84 13.61 13.52
N PRO A 382 7.06 13.35 14.00
CA PRO A 382 8.20 13.10 13.11
C PRO A 382 8.07 11.85 12.26
N MET A 383 7.16 10.92 12.60
CA MET A 383 6.81 9.76 11.78
C MET A 383 5.97 10.10 10.54
N LEU A 384 5.37 11.30 10.47
CA LEU A 384 4.59 11.73 9.31
C LEU A 384 5.55 12.14 8.18
N ILE A 385 5.49 11.42 7.05
CA ILE A 385 6.35 11.62 5.88
C ILE A 385 5.51 11.52 4.62
N GLY A 386 5.76 12.34 3.63
CA GLY A 386 5.01 12.26 2.38
C GLY A 386 5.38 13.31 1.37
N GLY A 387 4.58 13.41 0.32
CA GLY A 387 4.80 14.32 -0.77
C GLY A 387 3.77 14.14 -1.86
N SER A 388 4.17 14.26 -3.12
CA SER A 388 3.25 14.17 -4.25
C SER A 388 3.90 13.64 -5.53
N ALA A 389 3.04 13.30 -6.50
CA ALA A 389 3.45 13.02 -7.87
C ALA A 389 3.58 14.34 -8.66
N ASP A 390 4.62 15.13 -8.32
CA ASP A 390 4.95 16.43 -8.95
C ASP A 390 3.89 17.54 -8.77
N LEU A 391 3.03 17.43 -7.76
CA LEU A 391 1.90 18.33 -7.53
C LEU A 391 1.89 18.96 -6.10
N GLY A 392 3.04 18.99 -5.40
CA GLY A 392 3.14 19.42 -4.00
C GLY A 392 2.49 20.78 -3.73
N VAL A 393 2.80 21.79 -4.54
CA VAL A 393 2.23 23.14 -4.44
C VAL A 393 0.71 23.13 -4.68
N SER A 394 0.24 22.37 -5.68
CA SER A 394 -1.19 22.28 -6.00
C SER A 394 -1.99 21.48 -4.98
N ASN A 395 -1.41 20.42 -4.44
CA ASN A 395 -2.06 19.55 -3.44
C ASN A 395 -1.91 20.07 -2.00
N ASN A 396 -1.00 21.03 -1.76
CA ASN A 396 -0.63 21.52 -0.43
C ASN A 396 -0.10 20.38 0.47
N THR A 397 0.77 19.54 -0.06
CA THR A 397 1.30 18.35 0.64
C THR A 397 2.69 18.55 1.24
N ASP A 398 3.32 19.70 1.00
CA ASP A 398 4.67 19.96 1.48
C ASP A 398 4.69 20.31 2.98
N ILE A 399 5.63 19.71 3.70
CA ILE A 399 5.91 20.02 5.10
C ILE A 399 6.85 21.22 5.15
N LYS A 400 6.41 22.34 5.74
CA LYS A 400 7.27 23.51 5.95
C LYS A 400 8.49 23.10 6.79
N ASP A 401 9.67 23.52 6.34
CA ASP A 401 10.94 23.17 6.96
C ASP A 401 11.22 21.66 7.08
N GLY A 402 10.45 20.82 6.35
CA GLY A 402 10.59 19.38 6.37
C GLY A 402 11.82 18.85 5.65
N GLY A 403 12.44 19.64 4.78
CA GLY A 403 13.54 19.24 3.91
C GLY A 403 13.11 18.22 2.85
N SER A 404 13.82 18.21 1.72
CA SER A 404 13.62 17.21 0.66
C SER A 404 14.33 15.91 1.00
N PHE A 405 13.67 14.78 0.72
CA PHE A 405 14.29 13.47 0.76
C PHE A 405 15.08 13.28 -0.55
N GLU A 406 16.39 13.34 -0.48
CA GLU A 406 17.28 13.33 -1.64
C GLU A 406 18.40 12.30 -1.49
N ALA A 407 19.08 11.98 -2.61
CA ALA A 407 20.21 11.07 -2.63
C ALA A 407 21.33 11.52 -1.69
N GLY A 408 21.63 10.73 -0.65
CA GLY A 408 22.63 11.04 0.37
C GLY A 408 22.12 11.93 1.52
N GLU A 409 20.96 12.57 1.38
CA GLU A 409 20.30 13.41 2.39
C GLU A 409 18.89 12.89 2.71
N TYR A 410 18.84 11.68 3.27
CA TYR A 410 17.57 10.97 3.50
C TYR A 410 16.79 11.45 4.74
N GLY A 411 17.28 12.46 5.45
CA GLY A 411 16.62 13.01 6.64
C GLY A 411 15.39 13.87 6.33
N GLY A 412 15.23 14.34 5.09
CA GLY A 412 14.08 15.12 4.65
C GLY A 412 12.78 14.32 4.67
N ARG A 413 11.65 15.02 4.87
CA ARG A 413 10.31 14.43 4.97
C ARG A 413 9.41 14.71 3.78
N ILE A 414 9.89 15.50 2.79
CA ILE A 414 9.16 15.75 1.56
C ILE A 414 9.67 14.77 0.51
N LEU A 415 8.79 13.87 0.07
CA LEU A 415 9.08 12.85 -0.93
C LEU A 415 8.67 13.36 -2.32
N HIS A 416 9.65 13.51 -3.20
CA HIS A 416 9.45 13.92 -4.58
C HIS A 416 9.34 12.69 -5.49
N PHE A 417 8.11 12.23 -5.74
CA PHE A 417 7.91 11.05 -6.60
C PHE A 417 8.04 11.37 -8.10
N GLY A 418 7.97 12.66 -8.49
CA GLY A 418 7.81 13.06 -9.88
C GLY A 418 6.46 12.59 -10.45
N VAL A 419 6.25 12.65 -11.73
CA VAL A 419 5.00 12.21 -12.38
C VAL A 419 4.99 10.67 -12.45
N ARG A 420 4.74 10.03 -11.30
CA ARG A 420 4.79 8.57 -11.09
C ARG A 420 3.75 8.15 -10.06
N GLU A 421 2.47 8.31 -10.34
CA GLU A 421 1.39 8.02 -9.39
C GLU A 421 1.37 6.55 -8.96
N HIS A 422 1.57 5.63 -9.90
CA HIS A 422 1.53 4.20 -9.63
C HIS A 422 2.66 3.78 -8.68
N ALA A 423 3.90 4.17 -8.97
CA ALA A 423 5.04 3.90 -8.10
C ALA A 423 4.91 4.62 -6.75
N MET A 424 4.35 5.85 -6.72
CA MET A 424 4.05 6.56 -5.47
C MET A 424 3.13 5.72 -4.59
N GLY A 425 2.00 5.26 -5.10
CA GLY A 425 1.04 4.47 -4.33
C GLY A 425 1.64 3.18 -3.79
N ALA A 426 2.44 2.47 -4.60
CA ALA A 426 3.12 1.26 -4.18
C ALA A 426 4.27 1.54 -3.18
N ALA A 427 5.07 2.58 -3.40
CA ALA A 427 6.15 2.97 -2.50
C ALA A 427 5.63 3.40 -1.12
N LEU A 428 4.50 4.13 -1.05
CA LEU A 428 3.86 4.49 0.23
C LEU A 428 3.47 3.23 1.02
N THR A 429 2.95 2.20 0.36
CA THR A 429 2.69 0.90 0.99
C THR A 429 3.97 0.29 1.55
N GLY A 430 5.06 0.32 0.77
CA GLY A 430 6.37 -0.17 1.20
C GLY A 430 6.93 0.60 2.41
N ILE A 431 6.84 1.94 2.41
CA ILE A 431 7.25 2.79 3.53
C ILE A 431 6.48 2.42 4.81
N SER A 432 5.17 2.24 4.71
CA SER A 432 4.33 1.85 5.85
C SER A 432 4.72 0.47 6.39
N LEU A 433 4.92 -0.52 5.50
CA LEU A 433 5.31 -1.88 5.87
C LEU A 433 6.74 -2.00 6.43
N ASN A 434 7.63 -1.05 6.08
CA ASN A 434 8.95 -0.98 6.71
C ASN A 434 8.83 -0.73 8.22
N GLY A 435 7.77 -0.04 8.64
CA GLY A 435 7.46 0.27 10.04
C GLY A 435 7.98 1.63 10.50
N GLY A 436 7.40 2.14 11.58
CA GLY A 436 7.81 3.37 12.24
C GLY A 436 7.36 4.68 11.56
N LEU A 437 6.78 4.63 10.36
CA LEU A 437 6.39 5.81 9.58
C LEU A 437 4.90 5.80 9.24
N ILE A 438 4.33 6.99 9.08
CA ILE A 438 2.96 7.21 8.59
C ILE A 438 3.09 7.95 7.25
N PRO A 439 3.02 7.22 6.12
CA PRO A 439 3.21 7.82 4.81
C PRO A 439 1.92 8.44 4.27
N TYR A 440 2.05 9.56 3.57
CA TYR A 440 0.99 10.12 2.75
C TYR A 440 1.51 10.52 1.36
N GLY A 441 0.60 10.50 0.38
CA GLY A 441 0.94 10.91 -0.99
C GLY A 441 -0.21 11.61 -1.69
N GLY A 442 0.13 12.69 -2.40
CA GLY A 442 -0.84 13.54 -3.07
C GLY A 442 -0.78 13.49 -4.60
N THR A 443 -1.96 13.55 -5.21
CA THR A 443 -2.15 13.80 -6.64
C THR A 443 -3.55 14.36 -6.86
N PHE A 444 -3.89 14.75 -8.11
CA PHE A 444 -5.29 15.06 -8.44
C PHE A 444 -6.14 13.79 -8.41
N MET A 445 -7.41 13.93 -8.02
CA MET A 445 -8.28 12.78 -7.82
C MET A 445 -8.47 11.93 -9.09
N THR A 446 -8.53 12.56 -10.26
CA THR A 446 -8.61 11.86 -11.55
C THR A 446 -7.43 10.92 -11.76
N PHE A 447 -6.25 11.28 -11.27
CA PHE A 447 -5.04 10.46 -11.43
C PHE A 447 -4.94 9.31 -10.42
N SER A 448 -5.93 9.15 -9.53
CA SER A 448 -6.09 7.90 -8.78
C SER A 448 -6.26 6.68 -9.69
N ASP A 449 -6.70 6.88 -10.95
CA ASP A 449 -6.80 5.82 -11.95
C ASP A 449 -5.46 5.20 -12.29
N TYR A 450 -4.38 6.00 -12.35
CA TYR A 450 -3.02 5.48 -12.58
C TYR A 450 -2.52 4.61 -11.42
N MET A 451 -2.92 4.89 -10.19
CA MET A 451 -2.43 4.19 -9.00
C MET A 451 -3.43 3.21 -8.38
N ARG A 452 -4.58 2.99 -9.03
CA ARG A 452 -5.65 2.13 -8.52
C ARG A 452 -5.19 0.73 -8.07
N PRO A 453 -4.30 0.00 -8.81
CA PRO A 453 -3.81 -1.31 -8.36
C PRO A 453 -3.05 -1.24 -7.03
N ALA A 454 -2.23 -0.21 -6.84
CA ALA A 454 -1.49 0.00 -5.59
C ALA A 454 -2.44 0.31 -4.41
N ILE A 455 -3.44 1.17 -4.61
CA ILE A 455 -4.48 1.47 -3.61
C ILE A 455 -5.20 0.17 -3.19
N ARG A 456 -5.60 -0.65 -4.18
CA ARG A 456 -6.28 -1.92 -3.94
C ARG A 456 -5.43 -2.89 -3.11
N LEU A 457 -4.11 -2.97 -3.38
CA LEU A 457 -3.22 -3.84 -2.62
C LEU A 457 -2.96 -3.32 -1.20
N ALA A 458 -2.87 -2.01 -1.00
CA ALA A 458 -2.81 -1.43 0.34
C ALA A 458 -4.07 -1.78 1.16
N ALA A 459 -5.25 -1.70 0.53
CA ALA A 459 -6.51 -2.07 1.15
C ALA A 459 -6.62 -3.57 1.45
N LEU A 460 -6.22 -4.44 0.51
CA LEU A 460 -6.19 -5.89 0.68
C LEU A 460 -5.23 -6.32 1.80
N SER A 461 -4.12 -5.61 1.96
CA SER A 461 -3.11 -5.86 2.99
C SER A 461 -3.41 -5.18 4.32
N GLU A 462 -4.50 -4.42 4.40
CA GLU A 462 -4.89 -3.63 5.57
C GLU A 462 -3.75 -2.72 6.09
N VAL A 463 -3.09 -2.01 5.17
CA VAL A 463 -1.92 -1.17 5.45
C VAL A 463 -2.31 0.29 5.53
N GLN A 464 -1.82 0.99 6.55
CA GLN A 464 -2.03 2.42 6.70
C GLN A 464 -1.28 3.21 5.62
N VAL A 465 -2.00 3.83 4.70
CA VAL A 465 -1.52 4.81 3.74
C VAL A 465 -2.55 5.93 3.64
N ILE A 466 -2.11 7.18 3.60
CA ILE A 466 -3.00 8.33 3.46
C ILE A 466 -2.86 8.88 2.04
N TYR A 467 -3.90 8.74 1.23
CA TYR A 467 -3.96 9.31 -0.11
C TYR A 467 -4.64 10.68 -0.07
N VAL A 468 -3.94 11.71 -0.52
CA VAL A 468 -4.43 13.10 -0.54
C VAL A 468 -4.84 13.44 -1.97
N PHE A 469 -6.10 13.17 -2.32
CA PHE A 469 -6.65 13.45 -3.63
C PHE A 469 -7.29 14.83 -3.65
N THR A 470 -6.72 15.76 -4.41
CA THR A 470 -7.28 17.09 -4.57
C THR A 470 -8.01 17.24 -5.92
N HIS A 471 -8.72 18.37 -6.13
CA HIS A 471 -9.48 18.57 -7.36
C HIS A 471 -10.60 17.52 -7.50
N ASP A 472 -11.42 17.40 -6.44
CA ASP A 472 -12.36 16.31 -6.17
C ASP A 472 -13.63 16.31 -7.01
N SER A 473 -13.90 17.35 -7.80
CA SER A 473 -15.14 17.48 -8.58
C SER A 473 -15.01 18.41 -9.78
N ILE A 474 -16.07 18.54 -10.56
CA ILE A 474 -16.20 19.51 -11.66
C ILE A 474 -15.97 20.96 -11.20
N GLY A 475 -16.09 21.23 -9.88
CA GLY A 475 -15.81 22.53 -9.28
C GLY A 475 -14.35 22.98 -9.38
N LEU A 476 -13.43 22.08 -9.80
CA LEU A 476 -12.05 22.47 -10.10
C LEU A 476 -11.94 23.47 -11.27
N GLY A 477 -12.89 23.42 -12.21
CA GLY A 477 -13.09 24.48 -13.19
C GLY A 477 -12.45 24.25 -14.55
N GLU A 478 -11.60 25.17 -14.98
CA GLU A 478 -11.17 25.41 -16.34
C GLU A 478 -10.33 24.29 -16.96
N ASP A 479 -9.67 23.44 -16.14
CA ASP A 479 -8.89 22.29 -16.61
C ASP A 479 -9.77 21.26 -17.36
N GLY A 480 -11.08 21.28 -17.10
CA GLY A 480 -12.07 20.58 -17.89
C GLY A 480 -12.11 19.06 -17.70
N PRO A 481 -12.78 18.34 -18.62
CA PRO A 481 -13.16 16.92 -18.43
C PRO A 481 -12.01 15.96 -18.17
N THR A 482 -10.80 16.25 -18.64
CA THR A 482 -9.63 15.36 -18.42
C THR A 482 -9.15 15.38 -16.97
N HIS A 483 -9.51 16.40 -16.20
CA HIS A 483 -9.11 16.60 -14.80
C HIS A 483 -10.31 16.56 -13.84
N GLN A 484 -11.53 16.62 -14.35
CA GLN A 484 -12.77 16.61 -13.56
C GLN A 484 -13.20 15.17 -13.24
N PRO A 485 -13.05 14.70 -11.99
CA PRO A 485 -13.48 13.35 -11.62
C PRO A 485 -15.02 13.28 -11.63
N ILE A 486 -15.55 12.20 -12.18
CA ILE A 486 -16.98 11.91 -12.24
C ILE A 486 -17.28 10.60 -11.50
N GLU A 487 -16.67 9.49 -11.94
CA GLU A 487 -16.87 8.15 -11.40
C GLU A 487 -15.94 7.79 -10.24
N HIS A 488 -14.92 8.58 -10.00
CA HIS A 488 -13.79 8.25 -9.10
C HIS A 488 -14.20 8.00 -7.66
N LEU A 489 -15.14 8.81 -7.11
CA LEU A 489 -15.66 8.58 -5.75
C LEU A 489 -16.32 7.19 -5.64
N ALA A 490 -17.22 6.86 -6.55
CA ALA A 490 -17.88 5.56 -6.57
C ALA A 490 -16.88 4.41 -6.80
N ALA A 491 -15.93 4.62 -7.71
CA ALA A 491 -14.89 3.65 -8.02
C ALA A 491 -13.95 3.37 -6.83
N LEU A 492 -13.60 4.39 -6.04
CA LEU A 492 -12.79 4.24 -4.83
C LEU A 492 -13.60 3.57 -3.71
N ARG A 493 -14.84 4.00 -3.47
CA ARG A 493 -15.75 3.39 -2.49
C ARG A 493 -16.06 1.91 -2.78
N ALA A 494 -15.88 1.46 -4.03
CA ALA A 494 -16.03 0.05 -4.41
C ALA A 494 -14.85 -0.83 -3.95
N ILE A 495 -13.73 -0.27 -3.49
CA ILE A 495 -12.58 -1.02 -2.98
C ILE A 495 -12.84 -1.37 -1.50
N PRO A 496 -12.97 -2.67 -1.14
CA PRO A 496 -13.13 -3.06 0.26
C PRO A 496 -11.96 -2.56 1.12
N HIS A 497 -12.26 -2.20 2.37
CA HIS A 497 -11.27 -1.70 3.35
C HIS A 497 -10.58 -0.37 2.99
N LEU A 498 -10.97 0.31 1.91
CA LEU A 498 -10.54 1.68 1.64
C LEU A 498 -11.57 2.66 2.23
N PHE A 499 -11.13 3.59 3.07
CA PHE A 499 -11.98 4.63 3.65
C PHE A 499 -11.87 5.90 2.80
N VAL A 500 -12.98 6.28 2.16
CA VAL A 500 -13.04 7.46 1.29
C VAL A 500 -13.73 8.59 2.05
N ILE A 501 -12.99 9.63 2.40
CA ILE A 501 -13.49 10.76 3.19
C ILE A 501 -13.50 12.01 2.32
N ARG A 502 -14.69 12.60 2.10
CA ARG A 502 -14.89 13.83 1.34
C ARG A 502 -15.46 14.92 2.27
N PRO A 503 -14.58 15.68 2.95
CA PRO A 503 -14.99 16.66 3.95
C PRO A 503 -15.65 17.90 3.34
N ALA A 504 -16.67 18.42 4.02
CA ALA A 504 -17.46 19.56 3.58
C ALA A 504 -16.78 20.92 3.82
N ASP A 505 -16.03 21.05 4.90
CA ASP A 505 -15.40 22.28 5.34
C ASP A 505 -14.04 22.03 6.02
N PRO A 506 -13.26 23.08 6.33
CA PRO A 506 -11.97 22.93 7.01
C PRO A 506 -12.02 22.20 8.35
N ALA A 507 -13.09 22.32 9.12
CA ALA A 507 -13.23 21.63 10.40
C ALA A 507 -13.39 20.11 10.20
N GLU A 508 -14.17 19.68 9.20
CA GLU A 508 -14.23 18.27 8.80
C GLU A 508 -12.90 17.76 8.24
N VAL A 509 -12.05 18.61 7.61
CA VAL A 509 -10.71 18.21 7.18
C VAL A 509 -9.83 17.82 8.37
N SER A 510 -9.87 18.56 9.46
CA SER A 510 -9.13 18.19 10.70
C SER A 510 -9.56 16.83 11.22
N GLU A 511 -10.87 16.56 11.27
CA GLU A 511 -11.39 15.26 11.69
C GLU A 511 -11.05 14.13 10.71
N ALA A 512 -11.04 14.41 9.39
CA ALA A 512 -10.63 13.44 8.37
C ALA A 512 -9.16 13.03 8.54
N TRP A 513 -8.26 13.97 8.79
CA TRP A 513 -6.86 13.67 9.11
C TRP A 513 -6.72 12.92 10.44
N ARG A 514 -7.50 13.30 11.45
CA ARG A 514 -7.53 12.57 12.72
C ARG A 514 -7.85 11.08 12.50
N ILE A 515 -8.88 10.81 11.71
CA ILE A 515 -9.29 9.44 11.38
C ILE A 515 -8.18 8.72 10.61
N ALA A 516 -7.62 9.34 9.58
CA ALA A 516 -6.58 8.76 8.74
C ALA A 516 -5.32 8.37 9.55
N ILE A 517 -4.93 9.18 10.53
CA ILE A 517 -3.81 8.92 11.43
C ILE A 517 -4.11 7.77 12.40
N LEU A 518 -5.33 7.71 12.94
CA LEU A 518 -5.72 6.68 13.90
C LEU A 518 -6.02 5.33 13.25
N ARG A 519 -6.36 5.30 11.95
CA ARG A 519 -6.71 4.06 11.24
C ARG A 519 -5.46 3.32 10.78
N ARG A 520 -4.94 2.46 11.65
CA ARG A 520 -3.67 1.74 11.46
C ARG A 520 -3.74 0.55 10.50
N HIS A 521 -4.93 0.01 10.29
CA HIS A 521 -5.13 -1.25 9.55
C HIS A 521 -6.01 -1.06 8.31
N ALA A 522 -5.94 0.12 7.70
CA ALA A 522 -6.57 0.40 6.43
C ALA A 522 -6.03 1.68 5.80
N PRO A 523 -6.00 1.80 4.48
CA PRO A 523 -5.72 3.05 3.80
C PRO A 523 -6.92 4.01 3.88
N THR A 524 -6.62 5.31 3.83
CA THR A 524 -7.62 6.38 3.79
C THR A 524 -7.37 7.28 2.59
N ALA A 525 -8.41 7.55 1.81
CA ALA A 525 -8.40 8.49 0.70
C ALA A 525 -9.17 9.76 1.09
N LEU A 526 -8.50 10.90 1.09
CA LEU A 526 -9.08 12.21 1.34
C LEU A 526 -9.41 12.87 0.01
N ALA A 527 -10.67 13.14 -0.28
CA ALA A 527 -11.13 13.81 -1.48
C ALA A 527 -11.37 15.31 -1.19
N LEU A 528 -10.50 16.17 -1.73
CA LEU A 528 -10.38 17.57 -1.33
C LEU A 528 -10.60 18.54 -2.50
N THR A 529 -11.29 19.65 -2.23
CA THR A 529 -11.62 20.66 -3.24
C THR A 529 -10.41 21.48 -3.67
N ARG A 530 -10.40 21.91 -4.94
CA ARG A 530 -9.57 23.02 -5.45
C ARG A 530 -10.20 24.37 -5.11
N GLN A 531 -11.52 24.48 -5.28
CA GLN A 531 -12.28 25.68 -5.02
C GLN A 531 -12.47 25.91 -3.52
N LYS A 532 -12.67 27.16 -3.13
CA LYS A 532 -13.05 27.52 -1.74
C LYS A 532 -14.43 26.97 -1.43
N VAL A 533 -14.60 26.54 -0.18
CA VAL A 533 -15.89 26.14 0.37
C VAL A 533 -16.34 27.14 1.43
N ALA A 534 -17.65 27.22 1.64
CA ALA A 534 -18.23 27.99 2.74
C ALA A 534 -17.84 27.36 4.07
N LEU A 535 -17.65 28.19 5.10
CA LEU A 535 -17.50 27.71 6.45
C LEU A 535 -18.88 27.37 7.03
N ILE A 536 -18.94 26.22 7.67
CA ILE A 536 -20.14 25.81 8.41
C ILE A 536 -20.09 26.44 9.82
N ASP A 537 -21.11 27.19 10.19
CA ASP A 537 -21.22 27.81 11.53
C ASP A 537 -21.44 26.75 12.60
N ARG A 538 -20.35 26.26 13.18
CA ARG A 538 -20.35 25.19 14.20
C ARG A 538 -20.88 25.70 15.58
N LYS A 539 -21.15 26.97 15.73
CA LYS A 539 -21.84 27.53 16.93
C LYS A 539 -23.34 27.30 16.85
N ARG A 540 -23.89 27.22 15.65
CA ARG A 540 -25.32 27.00 15.38
C ARG A 540 -25.67 25.59 14.97
N LEU A 541 -24.72 24.92 14.31
CA LEU A 541 -24.88 23.59 13.71
C LEU A 541 -24.01 22.60 14.45
N ALA A 542 -24.20 21.29 14.15
CA ALA A 542 -23.46 20.23 14.81
C ALA A 542 -21.93 20.35 14.60
N ALA A 543 -21.19 19.93 15.60
CA ALA A 543 -19.72 19.90 15.55
C ALA A 543 -19.19 18.95 14.48
N ALA A 544 -17.99 19.22 13.96
CA ALA A 544 -17.36 18.43 12.88
C ALA A 544 -16.95 17.02 13.32
N ASP A 545 -16.83 16.75 14.63
CA ASP A 545 -16.50 15.44 15.17
C ASP A 545 -17.55 14.36 14.86
N GLY A 546 -18.76 14.76 14.41
CA GLY A 546 -19.75 13.87 13.82
C GLY A 546 -19.21 13.06 12.65
N LEU A 547 -18.22 13.56 11.92
CA LEU A 547 -17.51 12.84 10.86
C LEU A 547 -16.88 11.53 11.36
N ARG A 548 -16.50 11.42 12.62
CA ARG A 548 -15.96 10.18 13.22
C ARG A 548 -16.90 8.98 13.08
N ARG A 549 -18.20 9.26 12.85
CA ARG A 549 -19.23 8.24 12.59
C ARG A 549 -19.59 8.09 11.11
N GLY A 550 -18.90 8.80 10.22
CA GLY A 550 -19.07 8.70 8.77
C GLY A 550 -20.18 9.53 8.18
N ALA A 551 -21.33 9.62 8.86
CA ALA A 551 -22.43 10.54 8.57
C ALA A 551 -23.06 11.01 9.86
N TYR A 552 -23.57 12.25 9.87
CA TYR A 552 -24.19 12.83 11.06
C TYR A 552 -25.22 13.89 10.69
N ILE A 553 -26.16 14.14 11.60
CA ILE A 553 -27.14 15.22 11.48
C ILE A 553 -26.40 16.54 11.68
N LEU A 554 -26.16 17.25 10.57
CA LEU A 554 -25.48 18.55 10.59
C LEU A 554 -26.43 19.67 11.03
N ALA A 555 -27.68 19.66 10.52
CA ALA A 555 -28.74 20.57 10.86
C ALA A 555 -30.06 19.80 10.92
N ASP A 556 -30.74 19.82 12.05
CA ASP A 556 -32.03 19.13 12.16
C ASP A 556 -33.22 20.02 11.77
N ALA A 557 -34.38 19.40 11.63
CA ALA A 557 -35.62 20.08 11.39
C ALA A 557 -36.06 20.83 12.67
N GLU A 558 -36.47 22.08 12.51
CA GLU A 558 -36.89 22.94 13.61
C GLU A 558 -38.12 23.78 13.24
N SER A 559 -38.91 24.16 14.21
CA SER A 559 -40.02 25.08 14.06
C SER A 559 -39.52 26.55 14.00
N ALA A 560 -40.38 27.47 13.59
CA ALA A 560 -40.04 28.89 13.49
C ALA A 560 -39.56 29.54 14.82
N ASP A 561 -39.91 28.94 15.93
CA ASP A 561 -39.48 29.35 17.29
C ASP A 561 -38.26 28.54 17.81
N GLY A 562 -37.64 27.71 16.94
CA GLY A 562 -36.43 26.93 17.25
C GLY A 562 -36.71 25.61 17.98
N GLY A 563 -37.95 25.15 18.08
CA GLY A 563 -38.30 23.87 18.67
C GLY A 563 -37.99 22.71 17.71
N ALA A 564 -37.50 21.58 18.25
CA ALA A 564 -37.22 20.40 17.44
C ALA A 564 -38.48 19.81 16.78
N LEU A 565 -38.43 19.49 15.50
CA LEU A 565 -39.48 18.85 14.73
C LEU A 565 -38.99 17.54 14.12
N ALA A 566 -39.91 16.61 13.88
CA ALA A 566 -39.62 15.46 13.04
C ALA A 566 -39.43 15.93 11.58
N PRO A 567 -38.36 15.55 10.90
CA PRO A 567 -38.13 15.93 9.50
C PRO A 567 -39.19 15.30 8.58
N ARG A 568 -39.65 16.07 7.60
CA ARG A 568 -40.42 15.57 6.44
C ARG A 568 -39.54 15.28 5.26
N LEU A 569 -38.38 15.91 5.19
CA LEU A 569 -37.41 15.80 4.14
C LEU A 569 -36.00 15.67 4.73
N ILE A 570 -35.16 14.82 4.13
CA ILE A 570 -33.74 14.72 4.46
C ILE A 570 -32.94 15.08 3.21
N LEU A 571 -32.04 16.06 3.33
CA LEU A 571 -31.01 16.38 2.35
C LEU A 571 -29.68 15.75 2.79
N LEU A 572 -29.06 14.94 1.92
CA LEU A 572 -27.78 14.31 2.17
C LEU A 572 -26.75 14.92 1.21
N ALA A 573 -25.54 15.19 1.69
CA ALA A 573 -24.47 15.63 0.81
C ALA A 573 -23.09 15.27 1.35
N THR A 574 -22.10 15.33 0.48
CA THR A 574 -20.68 15.22 0.82
C THR A 574 -19.92 16.43 0.26
N GLY A 575 -18.74 16.72 0.82
CA GLY A 575 -17.84 17.72 0.26
C GLY A 575 -18.51 19.10 0.09
N SER A 576 -18.15 19.78 -1.00
CA SER A 576 -18.62 21.15 -1.28
C SER A 576 -20.12 21.29 -1.44
N GLU A 577 -20.85 20.22 -1.74
CA GLU A 577 -22.30 20.25 -1.94
C GLU A 577 -23.10 20.37 -0.64
N VAL A 578 -22.47 20.12 0.52
CA VAL A 578 -23.11 20.32 1.83
C VAL A 578 -23.57 21.79 2.01
N GLY A 579 -22.76 22.75 1.53
CA GLY A 579 -23.15 24.17 1.55
C GLY A 579 -24.46 24.44 0.81
N LEU A 580 -24.64 23.85 -0.38
CA LEU A 580 -25.88 23.99 -1.16
C LEU A 580 -27.11 23.43 -0.44
N THR A 581 -26.94 22.31 0.27
CA THR A 581 -28.04 21.68 1.03
C THR A 581 -28.43 22.51 2.26
N LEU A 582 -27.48 23.17 2.91
CA LEU A 582 -27.76 24.09 4.01
C LEU A 582 -28.54 25.32 3.54
N GLU A 583 -28.14 25.96 2.43
CA GLU A 583 -28.89 27.10 1.85
C GLU A 583 -30.32 26.69 1.45
N ALA A 584 -30.47 25.53 0.81
CA ALA A 584 -31.77 24.98 0.43
C ALA A 584 -32.63 24.68 1.67
N ARG A 585 -32.06 24.14 2.76
CA ARG A 585 -32.74 23.89 4.01
C ARG A 585 -33.34 25.19 4.58
N GLU A 586 -32.59 26.29 4.63
CA GLU A 586 -33.09 27.56 5.17
C GLU A 586 -34.35 28.02 4.41
N THR A 587 -34.37 27.90 3.09
CA THR A 587 -35.54 28.23 2.26
C THR A 587 -36.72 27.28 2.54
N LEU A 588 -36.47 25.95 2.57
CA LEU A 588 -37.54 24.97 2.83
C LEU A 588 -38.14 25.12 4.23
N GLN A 589 -37.30 25.35 5.23
CA GLN A 589 -37.77 25.64 6.61
C GLN A 589 -38.65 26.87 6.67
N ALA A 590 -38.27 27.98 5.95
CA ALA A 590 -39.10 29.20 5.89
C ALA A 590 -40.44 28.96 5.16
N GLU A 591 -40.53 28.00 4.26
CA GLU A 591 -41.76 27.53 3.61
C GLU A 591 -42.61 26.58 4.48
N GLY A 592 -42.16 26.29 5.69
CA GLY A 592 -42.86 25.38 6.63
C GLY A 592 -42.64 23.91 6.31
N ILE A 593 -41.56 23.55 5.61
CA ILE A 593 -41.14 22.17 5.33
C ILE A 593 -40.00 21.78 6.28
N PRO A 594 -40.26 20.98 7.34
CA PRO A 594 -39.25 20.56 8.29
C PRO A 594 -38.19 19.72 7.58
N THR A 595 -36.97 20.27 7.48
CA THR A 595 -35.90 19.69 6.66
C THR A 595 -34.65 19.44 7.49
N ARG A 596 -34.15 18.18 7.44
CA ARG A 596 -32.88 17.78 8.02
C ARG A 596 -31.79 17.82 6.97
N VAL A 597 -30.58 18.27 7.33
CA VAL A 597 -29.35 18.11 6.51
C VAL A 597 -28.43 17.12 7.19
N VAL A 598 -27.98 16.14 6.43
CA VAL A 598 -27.00 15.14 6.84
C VAL A 598 -25.70 15.37 6.04
N SER A 599 -24.59 15.69 6.73
CA SER A 599 -23.26 15.57 6.15
C SER A 599 -22.86 14.10 6.20
N MET A 600 -22.47 13.54 5.04
CA MET A 600 -22.15 12.12 4.89
C MET A 600 -20.75 11.91 4.26
N PRO A 601 -19.69 12.45 4.87
CA PRO A 601 -18.36 12.49 4.29
C PRO A 601 -17.70 11.12 4.07
N CYS A 602 -18.10 10.07 4.81
CA CYS A 602 -17.51 8.73 4.69
C CYS A 602 -18.56 7.63 4.85
N TRP A 603 -18.85 6.92 3.76
CA TRP A 603 -19.84 5.84 3.77
C TRP A 603 -19.38 4.64 4.60
N GLU A 604 -18.12 4.26 4.49
CA GLU A 604 -17.53 3.11 5.16
C GLU A 604 -17.64 3.24 6.68
N LEU A 605 -17.31 4.40 7.22
CA LEU A 605 -17.47 4.69 8.67
C LEU A 605 -18.93 4.68 9.11
N PHE A 606 -19.85 5.15 8.27
CA PHE A 606 -21.27 5.14 8.59
C PHE A 606 -21.83 3.71 8.62
N GLU A 607 -21.42 2.86 7.71
CA GLU A 607 -21.83 1.45 7.68
C GLU A 607 -21.28 0.64 8.87
N GLU A 608 -20.14 1.05 9.46
CA GLU A 608 -19.61 0.46 10.70
C GLU A 608 -20.47 0.80 11.93
N GLN A 609 -21.36 1.80 11.84
CA GLN A 609 -22.14 2.24 13.00
C GLN A 609 -23.28 1.26 13.35
N PRO A 610 -23.65 1.19 14.65
CA PRO A 610 -24.83 0.43 15.06
C PRO A 610 -26.09 0.88 14.32
N LYS A 611 -27.01 -0.06 14.09
CA LYS A 611 -28.25 0.20 13.37
C LYS A 611 -29.05 1.36 13.98
N ASP A 612 -29.12 1.45 15.31
CA ASP A 612 -29.87 2.48 16.01
C ASP A 612 -29.34 3.90 15.67
N TYR A 613 -28.02 4.06 15.57
CA TYR A 613 -27.43 5.33 15.13
C TYR A 613 -27.73 5.63 13.66
N ARG A 614 -27.62 4.61 12.79
CA ARG A 614 -27.94 4.79 11.37
C ARG A 614 -29.40 5.15 11.16
N ASP A 615 -30.32 4.56 11.95
CA ASP A 615 -31.75 4.87 11.94
C ASP A 615 -32.04 6.24 12.57
N GLU A 616 -31.26 6.71 13.52
CA GLU A 616 -31.34 8.10 14.08
C GLU A 616 -31.00 9.12 12.98
N VAL A 617 -29.88 8.91 12.27
CA VAL A 617 -29.42 9.83 11.21
C VAL A 617 -30.38 9.79 10.02
N LEU A 618 -30.77 8.59 9.58
CA LEU A 618 -31.65 8.32 8.43
C LEU A 618 -32.87 7.49 8.84
N PRO A 619 -33.83 8.10 9.56
CA PRO A 619 -35.02 7.37 10.05
C PRO A 619 -35.75 6.63 8.91
N PRO A 620 -36.01 5.31 9.02
CA PRO A 620 -36.67 4.53 7.98
C PRO A 620 -38.06 5.05 7.58
N ALA A 621 -38.74 5.72 8.50
CA ALA A 621 -40.07 6.30 8.26
C ALA A 621 -40.02 7.54 7.33
N ILE A 622 -38.87 8.16 7.15
CA ILE A 622 -38.72 9.36 6.31
C ILE A 622 -38.13 8.90 4.97
N THR A 623 -38.97 8.78 3.97
CA THR A 623 -38.62 8.29 2.62
C THR A 623 -38.33 9.41 1.62
N SER A 624 -38.76 10.65 1.91
CA SER A 624 -38.42 11.84 1.12
C SER A 624 -36.96 12.21 1.40
N ARG A 625 -36.04 11.68 0.59
CA ARG A 625 -34.59 11.90 0.74
C ARG A 625 -33.97 12.33 -0.57
N LEU A 626 -33.20 13.40 -0.55
CA LEU A 626 -32.46 13.91 -1.70
C LEU A 626 -30.96 13.91 -1.40
N ALA A 627 -30.18 13.18 -2.18
CA ALA A 627 -28.72 13.26 -2.11
C ALA A 627 -28.18 14.24 -3.16
N VAL A 628 -27.08 14.93 -2.81
CA VAL A 628 -26.39 15.87 -3.69
C VAL A 628 -24.90 15.60 -3.64
N GLU A 629 -24.33 15.10 -4.75
CA GLU A 629 -22.89 14.87 -4.87
C GLU A 629 -22.42 15.08 -6.31
N ALA A 630 -21.40 15.89 -6.51
CA ALA A 630 -20.83 16.18 -7.83
C ALA A 630 -19.95 15.02 -8.34
N GLY A 631 -20.58 13.89 -8.57
CA GLY A 631 -20.05 12.64 -9.10
C GLY A 631 -21.18 11.78 -9.64
N VAL A 632 -20.92 10.53 -10.04
CA VAL A 632 -21.97 9.60 -10.45
C VAL A 632 -22.86 9.22 -9.27
N GLY A 633 -24.15 9.01 -9.54
CA GLY A 633 -25.13 8.65 -8.50
C GLY A 633 -25.05 7.21 -7.98
N GLN A 634 -24.13 6.41 -8.47
CA GLN A 634 -23.99 5.01 -8.11
C GLN A 634 -23.75 4.81 -6.60
N GLY A 635 -24.60 3.99 -5.98
CA GLY A 635 -24.55 3.65 -4.56
C GLY A 635 -25.38 4.56 -3.64
N TRP A 636 -25.82 5.73 -4.10
CA TRP A 636 -26.69 6.62 -3.33
C TRP A 636 -28.09 6.06 -3.09
N ASP A 637 -28.56 5.18 -3.96
CA ASP A 637 -29.84 4.46 -3.81
C ASP A 637 -29.96 3.72 -2.47
N ARG A 638 -28.84 3.25 -1.91
CA ARG A 638 -28.79 2.65 -0.56
C ARG A 638 -29.31 3.59 0.52
N TYR A 639 -29.05 4.89 0.40
CA TYR A 639 -29.34 5.89 1.43
C TYR A 639 -30.61 6.68 1.15
N VAL A 640 -30.90 6.96 -0.11
CA VAL A 640 -32.10 7.68 -0.48
C VAL A 640 -33.33 6.77 -0.58
N GLY A 641 -33.13 5.49 -0.90
CA GLY A 641 -34.19 4.51 -1.08
C GLY A 641 -35.00 4.70 -2.39
N PRO A 642 -36.02 3.86 -2.62
CA PRO A 642 -36.74 3.84 -3.90
C PRO A 642 -37.64 5.06 -4.15
N SER A 643 -37.98 5.82 -3.10
CA SER A 643 -38.78 7.05 -3.18
C SER A 643 -37.94 8.32 -3.13
N GLY A 644 -36.63 8.19 -2.98
CA GLY A 644 -35.70 9.30 -2.93
C GLY A 644 -35.16 9.67 -4.30
N ASP A 645 -34.29 10.67 -4.31
CA ASP A 645 -33.72 11.22 -5.54
C ASP A 645 -32.28 11.64 -5.33
N VAL A 646 -31.49 11.78 -6.44
CA VAL A 646 -30.08 12.12 -6.42
C VAL A 646 -29.75 13.20 -7.44
N ILE A 647 -29.20 14.33 -7.01
CA ILE A 647 -28.53 15.29 -7.89
C ILE A 647 -27.09 14.82 -8.09
N CYS A 648 -26.79 14.32 -9.27
CA CYS A 648 -25.52 13.68 -9.63
C CYS A 648 -25.15 13.96 -11.08
N LEU A 649 -24.01 13.46 -11.54
CA LEU A 649 -23.52 13.59 -12.91
C LEU A 649 -23.66 12.26 -13.65
N ASN A 650 -24.33 12.30 -14.82
CA ASN A 650 -24.42 11.18 -15.75
C ASN A 650 -23.67 11.46 -17.06
N ARG A 651 -22.74 12.40 -17.02
CA ARG A 651 -21.91 12.85 -18.15
C ARG A 651 -20.60 13.40 -17.66
N PHE A 652 -19.61 13.49 -18.54
CA PHE A 652 -18.39 14.25 -18.26
C PHE A 652 -18.70 15.73 -18.09
N GLY A 653 -17.82 16.42 -17.34
CA GLY A 653 -17.91 17.83 -17.09
C GLY A 653 -17.64 18.71 -18.33
N ALA A 654 -17.28 19.95 -18.10
CA ALA A 654 -16.94 20.91 -19.14
C ALA A 654 -15.88 21.91 -18.65
N SER A 655 -15.06 22.41 -19.57
CA SER A 655 -14.10 23.47 -19.29
C SER A 655 -14.85 24.82 -19.17
N ALA A 656 -14.94 25.31 -17.93
CA ALA A 656 -15.55 26.60 -17.58
C ALA A 656 -15.07 26.99 -16.18
N PRO A 657 -15.23 28.26 -15.73
CA PRO A 657 -15.08 28.60 -14.32
C PRO A 657 -15.90 27.64 -13.43
N GLY A 658 -15.31 27.22 -12.30
CA GLY A 658 -15.87 26.14 -11.48
C GLY A 658 -17.31 26.37 -10.99
N ASP A 659 -17.64 27.61 -10.62
CA ASP A 659 -19.00 28.05 -10.22
C ASP A 659 -19.99 27.95 -11.38
N ILE A 660 -19.55 28.28 -12.61
CA ILE A 660 -20.35 28.13 -13.83
C ILE A 660 -20.56 26.64 -14.13
N ALA A 661 -19.50 25.83 -14.07
CA ALA A 661 -19.62 24.39 -14.32
C ALA A 661 -20.59 23.73 -13.33
N LEU A 662 -20.47 24.02 -12.06
CA LEU A 662 -21.39 23.52 -11.01
C LEU A 662 -22.84 23.95 -11.31
N ARG A 663 -23.08 25.24 -11.56
CA ARG A 663 -24.42 25.76 -11.82
C ARG A 663 -25.07 25.16 -13.06
N GLU A 664 -24.36 25.15 -14.20
CA GLU A 664 -24.89 24.66 -15.49
C GLU A 664 -25.12 23.14 -15.48
N LEU A 665 -24.38 22.40 -14.64
CA LEU A 665 -24.54 20.95 -14.48
C LEU A 665 -25.49 20.59 -13.33
N GLY A 666 -26.22 21.59 -12.79
CA GLY A 666 -27.33 21.38 -11.86
C GLY A 666 -27.00 21.40 -10.37
N PHE A 667 -25.77 21.73 -10.00
CA PHE A 667 -25.37 21.91 -8.60
C PHE A 667 -25.57 23.37 -8.16
N ASN A 668 -26.82 23.72 -7.96
CA ASN A 668 -27.27 25.03 -7.51
C ASN A 668 -28.50 24.90 -6.60
N VAL A 669 -28.73 25.88 -5.75
CA VAL A 669 -29.82 25.90 -4.75
C VAL A 669 -31.20 25.74 -5.39
N GLU A 670 -31.42 26.40 -6.55
CA GLU A 670 -32.72 26.34 -7.27
C GLU A 670 -33.07 24.89 -7.66
N ASN A 671 -32.11 24.14 -8.19
CA ASN A 671 -32.33 22.74 -8.57
C ASN A 671 -32.53 21.84 -7.33
N VAL A 672 -31.81 22.09 -6.25
CA VAL A 672 -32.01 21.37 -4.97
C VAL A 672 -33.44 21.62 -4.46
N LEU A 673 -33.89 22.85 -4.42
CA LEU A 673 -35.25 23.22 -4.01
C LEU A 673 -36.32 22.56 -4.91
N LYS A 674 -36.13 22.63 -6.23
CA LYS A 674 -37.05 22.00 -7.20
C LYS A 674 -37.20 20.51 -6.99
N ARG A 675 -36.04 19.80 -6.87
CA ARG A 675 -36.01 18.33 -6.69
C ARG A 675 -36.56 17.94 -5.30
N ALA A 676 -36.20 18.70 -4.26
CA ALA A 676 -36.66 18.48 -2.89
C ALA A 676 -38.20 18.58 -2.78
N ARG A 677 -38.80 19.65 -3.35
CA ARG A 677 -40.26 19.83 -3.36
C ARG A 677 -40.99 18.72 -4.14
N ALA A 678 -40.39 18.14 -5.16
CA ALA A 678 -40.98 17.04 -5.95
C ALA A 678 -41.07 15.72 -5.17
N LEU A 679 -40.37 15.58 -4.05
CA LEU A 679 -40.40 14.42 -3.16
C LEU A 679 -41.46 14.50 -2.06
N LEU A 680 -42.14 15.63 -1.93
CA LEU A 680 -43.13 15.90 -0.87
C LEU A 680 -44.58 15.74 -1.36
#